data_76c39f104daf167d858272c8ac5ecffe
#
_entry.id   76c39f104daf167d858272c8ac5ecffe
#
_cell.length_a   1.000
_cell.length_b   1.000
_cell.length_c   1.000
_cell.angle_alpha   90.00
_cell.angle_beta   90.00
_cell.angle_gamma   90.00
#
_symmetry.space_group_name_H-M   'P 1'
#
loop_
_entity.id
_entity.type
_entity.pdbx_description
1 polymer ?
#
loop_
_entity_poly.entity_id
_entity_poly.type
_entity_poly.pdbx_seq_one_letter_code
_entity_poly.pdbx_strand_id
1 'polypeptide(L)'
;MGEQTKKSNNFITQAVILGIATIVVRFLGLIYQMPLTRIIGDMGNGYYSYAYNIYSMLLLISSFSIPIAVSKMVSERVARREFRNAQKVFKASMLYVIIISTILAVFTMAFSGVLIPKSQAGAIPALRVLCPVIILAGILGVLRGYFQGYNTMIPTSFSQILEGVLNAIISVLAAYILVIPYAAGSVKRAKYGAVGSTLGTAAGVLIGLAFMLFLYRIYKPTIRKRVRRDRTEHREDYNTIFKVILWTVTPVLLSSFVFNICPVIDQTLFASILQKKGIVGEDISVLQGIYSAKYLKLVSLPASIASALSSAIIPAITYNVINKKKKEANQKIDMALRFIMLISIPCTFGLIILAEPIMLLFGRSTTLVVATHVLMFGAVNVIFNCISTLTNAVLQGLDDLKSPIIHSVIALIVHIIVCVVFLNRGFGIYALLIGTMAFSLVIWVLNAIAIYRITGYKSLFGSRVGRILFASFEMAVCTVVFYYVPTIFLGKGYEYVGLAISLVVSVISYIFFLLLSNALGEEDYEMLPMGGKLKELGLKFHMIETEDQPFEEEMGELYTEEKEKKPDRKFIFRKQETVVPEPAEEEEQNVHSAPVKTMSAHTGAPKPIPHREEEKQAPKPVTTKEDAAVPTLHQEGAMVNDMVSSLAKEQLEAAVEEDKKEEEQRIAETEEIDVLKILERLQKQEEEASMKLEEAKDSRNEE
;
A
#
# COMPACT_ATOMS: atom_id res chain seq x y z
N MET A 1 -31.26 -18.19 6.48
CA MET A 1 -30.13 -17.56 7.18
C MET A 1 -28.76 -18.17 6.80
N GLY A 2 -28.60 -19.48 6.72
CA GLY A 2 -27.30 -20.12 6.43
C GLY A 2 -26.65 -19.80 5.06
N GLU A 3 -27.40 -19.51 4.02
CA GLU A 3 -26.84 -19.19 2.69
C GLU A 3 -26.35 -17.75 2.56
N GLN A 4 -26.94 -16.81 3.29
CA GLN A 4 -26.49 -15.41 3.31
C GLN A 4 -25.23 -15.22 4.14
N THR A 5 -25.09 -15.93 5.25
CA THR A 5 -23.85 -15.96 6.05
C THR A 5 -22.70 -16.61 5.29
N LYS A 6 -22.94 -17.69 4.53
CA LYS A 6 -21.92 -18.35 3.70
C LYS A 6 -21.45 -17.48 2.53
N LYS A 7 -22.35 -16.66 1.93
CA LYS A 7 -21.99 -15.69 0.88
C LYS A 7 -21.24 -14.48 1.42
N SER A 8 -21.58 -14.01 2.62
CA SER A 8 -20.88 -12.90 3.29
C SER A 8 -19.45 -13.30 3.67
N ASN A 9 -19.24 -14.46 4.25
CA ASN A 9 -17.91 -14.97 4.59
C ASN A 9 -17.02 -15.13 3.34
N ASN A 10 -17.59 -15.56 2.21
CA ASN A 10 -16.84 -15.74 0.97
C ASN A 10 -16.39 -14.39 0.37
N PHE A 11 -17.16 -13.30 0.53
CA PHE A 11 -16.78 -11.96 0.06
C PHE A 11 -15.65 -11.37 0.90
N ILE A 12 -15.73 -11.49 2.23
CA ILE A 12 -14.69 -11.01 3.15
C ILE A 12 -13.37 -11.75 2.88
N THR A 13 -13.41 -13.07 2.73
CA THR A 13 -12.22 -13.86 2.41
C THR A 13 -11.57 -13.42 1.09
N GLN A 14 -12.35 -13.11 0.07
CA GLN A 14 -11.82 -12.65 -1.22
C GLN A 14 -11.24 -11.22 -1.14
N ALA A 15 -11.82 -10.34 -0.33
CA ALA A 15 -11.27 -9.00 -0.08
C ALA A 15 -9.92 -9.08 0.65
N VAL A 16 -9.81 -10.00 1.62
CA VAL A 16 -8.53 -10.28 2.32
C VAL A 16 -7.47 -10.80 1.33
N ILE A 17 -7.83 -11.71 0.43
CA ILE A 17 -6.91 -12.22 -0.62
C ILE A 17 -6.38 -11.07 -1.49
N LEU A 18 -7.24 -10.13 -1.89
CA LEU A 18 -6.83 -8.95 -2.67
C LEU A 18 -5.90 -8.05 -1.85
N GLY A 19 -6.19 -7.85 -0.57
CA GLY A 19 -5.34 -7.08 0.35
C GLY A 19 -3.94 -7.71 0.51
N ILE A 20 -3.87 -9.02 0.72
CA ILE A 20 -2.60 -9.76 0.80
C ILE A 20 -1.83 -9.65 -0.53
N ALA A 21 -2.49 -9.82 -1.68
CA ALA A 21 -1.86 -9.66 -2.98
C ALA A 21 -1.23 -8.27 -3.14
N THR A 22 -1.92 -7.22 -2.70
CA THR A 22 -1.40 -5.84 -2.75
C THR A 22 -0.17 -5.66 -1.87
N ILE A 23 -0.15 -6.25 -0.67
CA ILE A 23 1.01 -6.23 0.23
C ILE A 23 2.20 -6.96 -0.40
N VAL A 24 1.97 -8.17 -0.94
CA VAL A 24 3.01 -8.95 -1.63
C VAL A 24 3.64 -8.17 -2.79
N VAL A 25 2.83 -7.51 -3.62
CA VAL A 25 3.33 -6.68 -4.74
C VAL A 25 4.17 -5.51 -4.24
N ARG A 26 3.83 -4.89 -3.10
CA ARG A 26 4.64 -3.81 -2.52
C ARG A 26 5.99 -4.31 -1.97
N PHE A 27 6.01 -5.48 -1.33
CA PHE A 27 7.26 -6.13 -0.93
C PHE A 27 8.14 -6.48 -2.13
N LEU A 28 7.58 -7.06 -3.19
CA LEU A 28 8.29 -7.27 -4.45
C LEU A 28 8.83 -5.95 -5.00
N GLY A 29 8.03 -4.88 -4.92
CA GLY A 29 8.42 -3.53 -5.31
C GLY A 29 9.65 -3.01 -4.57
N LEU A 30 9.81 -3.32 -3.29
CA LEU A 30 11.00 -2.96 -2.52
C LEU A 30 12.20 -3.84 -2.88
N ILE A 31 11.99 -5.16 -2.98
CA ILE A 31 13.09 -6.12 -3.24
C ILE A 31 13.77 -5.83 -4.57
N TYR A 32 13.03 -5.63 -5.67
CA TYR A 32 13.66 -5.37 -6.96
C TYR A 32 14.24 -3.94 -7.08
N GLN A 33 13.77 -3.01 -6.23
CA GLN A 33 14.31 -1.65 -6.23
C GLN A 33 15.77 -1.60 -5.81
N MET A 34 16.22 -2.53 -4.95
CA MET A 34 17.63 -2.60 -4.51
C MET A 34 18.59 -2.87 -5.69
N PRO A 35 18.48 -3.99 -6.43
CA PRO A 35 19.34 -4.22 -7.59
C PRO A 35 19.11 -3.16 -8.68
N LEU A 36 17.90 -2.69 -8.89
CA LEU A 36 17.62 -1.65 -9.86
C LEU A 36 18.41 -0.36 -9.55
N THR A 37 18.40 0.07 -8.28
CA THR A 37 19.13 1.28 -7.85
C THR A 37 20.63 1.14 -8.05
N ARG A 38 21.20 -0.04 -7.81
CA ARG A 38 22.63 -0.30 -8.08
C ARG A 38 22.98 -0.19 -9.58
N ILE A 39 22.05 -0.55 -10.46
CA ILE A 39 22.24 -0.53 -11.91
C ILE A 39 22.14 0.89 -12.48
N ILE A 40 21.06 1.63 -12.12
CA ILE A 40 20.73 2.92 -12.75
C ILE A 40 21.16 4.14 -11.94
N GLY A 41 21.57 3.94 -10.68
CA GLY A 41 21.93 4.99 -9.76
C GLY A 41 20.76 5.84 -9.26
N ASP A 42 21.04 6.77 -8.34
CA ASP A 42 20.02 7.67 -7.77
C ASP A 42 19.51 8.65 -8.83
N MET A 43 20.37 9.16 -9.73
CA MET A 43 19.93 10.02 -10.83
C MET A 43 18.95 9.31 -11.76
N GLY A 44 19.20 8.05 -12.11
CA GLY A 44 18.30 7.25 -12.95
C GLY A 44 16.95 7.01 -12.26
N ASN A 45 16.96 6.75 -10.97
CA ASN A 45 15.75 6.66 -10.15
C ASN A 45 14.99 8.00 -10.10
N GLY A 46 15.69 9.13 -10.07
CA GLY A 46 15.11 10.46 -10.15
C GLY A 46 14.35 10.64 -11.47
N TYR A 47 14.97 10.38 -12.61
CA TYR A 47 14.30 10.46 -13.93
C TYR A 47 13.13 9.49 -14.04
N TYR A 48 13.27 8.27 -13.53
CA TYR A 48 12.16 7.32 -13.46
C TYR A 48 10.99 7.87 -12.64
N SER A 49 11.26 8.47 -11.46
CA SER A 49 10.21 8.98 -10.59
C SER A 49 9.46 10.17 -11.18
N TYR A 50 10.16 11.09 -11.86
CA TYR A 50 9.50 12.19 -12.60
C TYR A 50 8.50 11.66 -13.64
N ALA A 51 8.90 10.66 -14.42
CA ALA A 51 8.04 10.06 -15.42
C ALA A 51 6.88 9.28 -14.77
N TYR A 52 7.18 8.50 -13.74
CA TYR A 52 6.21 7.62 -13.07
C TYR A 52 5.15 8.38 -12.27
N ASN A 53 5.49 9.51 -11.63
CA ASN A 53 4.53 10.31 -10.88
C ASN A 53 3.48 10.94 -11.82
N ILE A 54 3.91 11.46 -12.97
CA ILE A 54 2.97 11.96 -14.01
C ILE A 54 2.10 10.83 -14.53
N TYR A 55 2.69 9.69 -14.87
CA TYR A 55 1.97 8.50 -15.31
C TYR A 55 0.95 8.02 -14.27
N SER A 56 1.33 7.92 -12.99
CA SER A 56 0.44 7.44 -11.92
C SER A 56 -0.74 8.39 -11.68
N MET A 57 -0.52 9.70 -11.78
CA MET A 57 -1.58 10.69 -11.72
C MET A 57 -2.59 10.53 -12.88
N LEU A 58 -2.10 10.28 -14.09
CA LEU A 58 -2.96 10.04 -15.26
C LEU A 58 -3.68 8.69 -15.20
N LEU A 59 -3.03 7.66 -14.63
CA LEU A 59 -3.67 6.37 -14.36
C LEU A 59 -4.85 6.48 -13.41
N LEU A 60 -4.81 7.40 -12.46
CA LEU A 60 -5.94 7.63 -11.58
C LEU A 60 -7.19 7.98 -12.36
N ILE A 61 -7.05 8.87 -13.35
CA ILE A 61 -8.15 9.32 -14.20
C ILE A 61 -8.64 8.19 -15.13
N SER A 62 -7.72 7.40 -15.67
CA SER A 62 -8.02 6.40 -16.69
C SER A 62 -8.27 4.99 -16.18
N SER A 63 -7.73 4.62 -14.99
CA SER A 63 -7.63 3.23 -14.60
C SER A 63 -8.03 2.92 -13.15
N PHE A 64 -7.66 3.72 -12.13
CA PHE A 64 -7.87 3.33 -10.74
C PHE A 64 -9.31 3.45 -10.24
N SER A 65 -10.04 4.46 -10.67
CA SER A 65 -11.45 4.68 -10.27
C SER A 65 -12.42 3.80 -11.04
N ILE A 66 -12.03 3.34 -12.22
CA ILE A 66 -12.86 2.58 -13.14
C ILE A 66 -13.23 1.19 -12.62
N PRO A 67 -12.30 0.38 -12.06
CA PRO A 67 -12.67 -0.93 -11.51
C PRO A 67 -13.74 -0.83 -10.43
N ILE A 68 -13.68 0.18 -9.57
CA ILE A 68 -14.66 0.39 -8.49
C ILE A 68 -16.04 0.70 -9.06
N ALA A 69 -16.11 1.64 -10.01
CA ALA A 69 -17.36 2.03 -10.66
C ALA A 69 -17.96 0.89 -11.49
N VAL A 70 -17.15 0.22 -12.31
CA VAL A 70 -17.59 -0.91 -13.12
C VAL A 70 -18.04 -2.07 -12.25
N SER A 71 -17.29 -2.39 -11.18
CA SER A 71 -17.65 -3.43 -10.23
C SER A 71 -18.99 -3.16 -9.58
N LYS A 72 -19.23 -1.93 -9.09
CA LYS A 72 -20.50 -1.52 -8.50
C LYS A 72 -21.66 -1.67 -9.50
N MET A 73 -21.53 -1.07 -10.68
CA MET A 73 -22.59 -1.09 -11.70
C MET A 73 -22.88 -2.49 -12.23
N VAL A 74 -21.85 -3.34 -12.41
CA VAL A 74 -22.01 -4.72 -12.86
C VAL A 74 -22.65 -5.56 -11.74
N SER A 75 -22.20 -5.40 -10.48
CA SER A 75 -22.71 -6.14 -9.33
C SER A 75 -24.20 -5.87 -9.10
N GLU A 76 -24.66 -4.61 -9.19
CA GLU A 76 -26.07 -4.25 -9.07
C GLU A 76 -26.93 -4.99 -10.10
N ARG A 77 -26.49 -5.03 -11.35
CA ARG A 77 -27.23 -5.67 -12.44
C ARG A 77 -27.18 -7.21 -12.36
N VAL A 78 -26.04 -7.76 -11.97
CA VAL A 78 -25.89 -9.21 -11.73
C VAL A 78 -26.79 -9.65 -10.58
N ALA A 79 -26.90 -8.86 -9.50
CA ALA A 79 -27.81 -9.14 -8.38
C ALA A 79 -29.28 -9.18 -8.82
N ARG A 80 -29.67 -8.29 -9.74
CA ARG A 80 -31.02 -8.25 -10.35
C ARG A 80 -31.21 -9.28 -11.49
N ARG A 81 -30.17 -10.11 -11.79
CA ARG A 81 -30.13 -11.05 -12.93
C ARG A 81 -30.21 -10.39 -14.31
N GLU A 82 -29.92 -9.11 -14.44
CA GLU A 82 -29.90 -8.29 -15.65
C GLU A 82 -28.56 -8.44 -16.40
N PHE A 83 -28.24 -9.64 -16.88
CA PHE A 83 -26.93 -9.92 -17.48
C PHE A 83 -26.70 -9.18 -18.81
N ARG A 84 -27.76 -8.85 -19.54
CA ARG A 84 -27.67 -8.01 -20.77
C ARG A 84 -27.22 -6.59 -20.43
N ASN A 85 -27.81 -5.98 -19.40
CA ASN A 85 -27.45 -4.65 -18.94
C ASN A 85 -26.02 -4.64 -18.33
N ALA A 86 -25.63 -5.67 -17.55
CA ALA A 86 -24.27 -5.85 -17.07
C ALA A 86 -23.24 -5.91 -18.21
N GLN A 87 -23.57 -6.62 -19.32
CA GLN A 87 -22.71 -6.69 -20.50
C GLN A 87 -22.66 -5.34 -21.28
N LYS A 88 -23.75 -4.57 -21.29
CA LYS A 88 -23.76 -3.23 -21.86
C LYS A 88 -22.86 -2.29 -21.07
N VAL A 89 -22.93 -2.32 -19.72
CA VAL A 89 -22.03 -1.56 -18.84
C VAL A 89 -20.58 -1.88 -19.14
N PHE A 90 -20.22 -3.15 -19.24
CA PHE A 90 -18.85 -3.55 -19.59
C PHE A 90 -18.39 -2.96 -20.93
N LYS A 91 -19.22 -3.03 -21.98
CA LYS A 91 -18.89 -2.48 -23.30
C LYS A 91 -18.79 -0.96 -23.28
N ALA A 92 -19.73 -0.28 -22.62
CA ALA A 92 -19.73 1.17 -22.48
C ALA A 92 -18.50 1.66 -21.71
N SER A 93 -18.17 1.00 -20.58
CA SER A 93 -16.97 1.31 -19.81
C SER A 93 -15.68 1.06 -20.59
N MET A 94 -15.64 -0.01 -21.41
CA MET A 94 -14.49 -0.30 -22.28
C MET A 94 -14.30 0.82 -23.31
N LEU A 95 -15.38 1.25 -23.98
CA LEU A 95 -15.32 2.33 -24.95
C LEU A 95 -14.92 3.66 -24.29
N TYR A 96 -15.53 4.00 -23.16
CA TYR A 96 -15.20 5.19 -22.38
C TYR A 96 -13.70 5.25 -22.04
N VAL A 97 -13.17 4.15 -21.49
CA VAL A 97 -11.78 4.07 -21.05
C VAL A 97 -10.82 4.15 -22.24
N ILE A 98 -11.10 3.46 -23.33
CA ILE A 98 -10.24 3.52 -24.53
C ILE A 98 -10.18 4.97 -25.05
N ILE A 99 -11.31 5.67 -25.11
CA ILE A 99 -11.34 7.07 -25.58
C ILE A 99 -10.54 7.97 -24.63
N ILE A 100 -10.85 7.95 -23.34
CA ILE A 100 -10.21 8.84 -22.35
C ILE A 100 -8.72 8.55 -22.22
N SER A 101 -8.34 7.27 -22.11
CA SER A 101 -6.93 6.90 -21.97
C SER A 101 -6.12 7.19 -23.25
N THR A 102 -6.73 7.09 -24.43
CA THR A 102 -6.07 7.47 -25.68
C THR A 102 -5.86 8.98 -25.75
N ILE A 103 -6.86 9.78 -25.39
CA ILE A 103 -6.72 11.25 -25.32
C ILE A 103 -5.59 11.62 -24.35
N LEU A 104 -5.58 11.03 -23.14
CA LEU A 104 -4.54 11.28 -22.14
C LEU A 104 -3.15 10.83 -22.63
N ALA A 105 -3.05 9.69 -23.26
CA ALA A 105 -1.79 9.17 -23.78
C ALA A 105 -1.21 10.06 -24.89
N VAL A 106 -2.06 10.49 -25.86
CA VAL A 106 -1.67 11.39 -26.94
C VAL A 106 -1.28 12.77 -26.40
N PHE A 107 -2.10 13.31 -25.48
CA PHE A 107 -1.79 14.57 -24.80
C PHE A 107 -0.43 14.51 -24.09
N THR A 108 -0.19 13.47 -23.29
CA THR A 108 1.05 13.30 -22.56
C THR A 108 2.25 13.11 -23.49
N MET A 109 2.08 12.36 -24.58
CA MET A 109 3.12 12.19 -25.58
C MET A 109 3.49 13.52 -26.24
N ALA A 110 2.51 14.31 -26.65
CA ALA A 110 2.69 15.61 -27.30
C ALA A 110 3.31 16.65 -26.36
N PHE A 111 2.81 16.72 -25.12
CA PHE A 111 3.24 17.71 -24.12
C PHE A 111 4.27 17.20 -23.13
N SER A 112 4.92 16.06 -23.38
CA SER A 112 5.93 15.47 -22.49
C SER A 112 7.07 16.42 -22.10
N GLY A 113 7.48 17.31 -23.04
CA GLY A 113 8.52 18.32 -22.79
C GLY A 113 8.07 19.52 -21.95
N VAL A 114 6.76 19.73 -21.80
CA VAL A 114 6.18 20.81 -20.96
C VAL A 114 5.84 20.27 -19.58
N LEU A 115 5.38 19.02 -19.50
CA LEU A 115 5.00 18.37 -18.24
C LEU A 115 6.21 18.07 -17.35
N ILE A 116 7.38 17.88 -17.93
CA ILE A 116 8.62 17.63 -17.19
C ILE A 116 9.43 18.95 -17.15
N PRO A 117 9.89 19.38 -15.95
CA PRO A 117 10.76 20.55 -15.83
C PRO A 117 11.99 20.45 -16.73
N LYS A 118 12.43 21.56 -17.31
CA LYS A 118 13.57 21.59 -18.26
C LYS A 118 14.85 21.01 -17.64
N SER A 119 15.07 21.22 -16.36
CA SER A 119 16.19 20.63 -15.60
C SER A 119 16.14 19.10 -15.54
N GLN A 120 14.98 18.49 -15.80
CA GLN A 120 14.73 17.05 -15.72
C GLN A 120 14.44 16.42 -17.08
N ALA A 121 14.89 17.03 -18.17
CA ALA A 121 14.63 16.56 -19.55
C ALA A 121 15.07 15.10 -19.79
N GLY A 122 15.99 14.55 -18.99
CA GLY A 122 16.37 13.15 -19.01
C GLY A 122 15.23 12.17 -18.72
N ALA A 123 14.15 12.61 -18.07
CA ALA A 123 12.96 11.80 -17.78
C ALA A 123 11.97 11.71 -18.94
N ILE A 124 12.06 12.59 -19.96
CA ILE A 124 11.11 12.64 -21.08
C ILE A 124 11.00 11.29 -21.83
N PRO A 125 12.08 10.59 -22.19
CA PRO A 125 11.96 9.31 -22.88
C PRO A 125 11.26 8.24 -22.05
N ALA A 126 11.51 8.20 -20.72
CA ALA A 126 10.85 7.31 -19.81
C ALA A 126 9.34 7.57 -19.76
N LEU A 127 8.92 8.86 -19.71
CA LEU A 127 7.50 9.23 -19.77
C LEU A 127 6.86 8.81 -21.09
N ARG A 128 7.55 8.99 -22.23
CA ARG A 128 7.03 8.59 -23.55
C ARG A 128 6.79 7.09 -23.66
N VAL A 129 7.63 6.25 -23.04
CA VAL A 129 7.40 4.80 -22.97
C VAL A 129 6.15 4.47 -22.17
N LEU A 130 5.82 5.25 -21.14
CA LEU A 130 4.63 5.04 -20.31
C LEU A 130 3.32 5.52 -20.98
N CYS A 131 3.38 6.41 -22.00
CA CYS A 131 2.15 6.91 -22.64
C CYS A 131 1.25 5.80 -23.19
N PRO A 132 1.70 4.84 -24.00
CA PRO A 132 0.84 3.76 -24.47
C PRO A 132 0.37 2.83 -23.33
N VAL A 133 1.12 2.76 -22.24
CA VAL A 133 0.76 1.94 -21.08
C VAL A 133 -0.51 2.46 -20.40
N ILE A 134 -0.80 3.77 -20.47
CA ILE A 134 -2.05 4.36 -19.95
C ILE A 134 -3.26 3.67 -20.58
N ILE A 135 -3.22 3.40 -21.89
CA ILE A 135 -4.31 2.74 -22.61
C ILE A 135 -4.46 1.28 -22.13
N LEU A 136 -3.33 0.55 -22.07
CA LEU A 136 -3.32 -0.85 -21.63
C LEU A 136 -3.83 -1.00 -20.19
N ALA A 137 -3.40 -0.12 -19.30
CA ALA A 137 -3.83 -0.12 -17.91
C ALA A 137 -5.31 0.22 -17.74
N GLY A 138 -5.83 1.13 -18.57
CA GLY A 138 -7.25 1.45 -18.61
C GLY A 138 -8.11 0.24 -18.99
N ILE A 139 -7.75 -0.47 -20.05
CA ILE A 139 -8.42 -1.70 -20.48
C ILE A 139 -8.34 -2.78 -19.39
N LEU A 140 -7.17 -2.94 -18.78
CA LEU A 140 -6.95 -3.86 -17.66
C LEU A 140 -7.87 -3.53 -16.48
N GLY A 141 -8.01 -2.24 -16.14
CA GLY A 141 -8.90 -1.75 -15.08
C GLY A 141 -10.36 -2.15 -15.30
N VAL A 142 -10.89 -1.98 -16.50
CA VAL A 142 -12.27 -2.39 -16.84
C VAL A 142 -12.46 -3.90 -16.71
N LEU A 143 -11.50 -4.70 -17.18
CA LEU A 143 -11.57 -6.16 -17.05
C LEU A 143 -11.55 -6.59 -15.59
N ARG A 144 -10.67 -6.02 -14.76
CA ARG A 144 -10.63 -6.27 -13.30
C ARG A 144 -11.96 -5.93 -12.65
N GLY A 145 -12.48 -4.71 -12.92
CA GLY A 145 -13.79 -4.27 -12.39
C GLY A 145 -14.94 -5.17 -12.82
N TYR A 146 -14.92 -5.67 -14.05
CA TYR A 146 -15.94 -6.59 -14.54
C TYR A 146 -15.97 -7.91 -13.77
N PHE A 147 -14.82 -8.54 -13.53
CA PHE A 147 -14.73 -9.76 -12.74
C PHE A 147 -15.08 -9.52 -11.26
N GLN A 148 -14.64 -8.41 -10.68
CA GLN A 148 -15.02 -8.01 -9.32
C GLN A 148 -16.54 -7.83 -9.20
N GLY A 149 -17.21 -7.28 -10.23
CA GLY A 149 -18.66 -7.15 -10.28
C GLY A 149 -19.44 -8.47 -10.28
N TYR A 150 -18.77 -9.57 -10.63
CA TYR A 150 -19.29 -10.94 -10.45
C TYR A 150 -18.93 -11.54 -9.07
N ASN A 151 -18.51 -10.71 -8.12
CA ASN A 151 -18.07 -11.14 -6.78
C ASN A 151 -16.90 -12.14 -6.79
N THR A 152 -15.97 -11.99 -7.75
CA THR A 152 -14.75 -12.78 -7.79
C THR A 152 -13.53 -11.85 -7.86
N MET A 153 -12.73 -11.84 -6.78
CA MET A 153 -11.53 -11.02 -6.68
C MET A 153 -10.24 -11.78 -7.01
N ILE A 154 -10.29 -13.10 -7.06
CA ILE A 154 -9.15 -13.97 -7.36
C ILE A 154 -8.46 -13.61 -8.68
N PRO A 155 -9.19 -13.41 -9.82
CA PRO A 155 -8.56 -13.02 -11.08
C PRO A 155 -7.79 -11.70 -10.98
N THR A 156 -8.35 -10.73 -10.26
CA THR A 156 -7.71 -9.42 -10.04
C THR A 156 -6.44 -9.57 -9.24
N SER A 157 -6.48 -10.30 -8.11
CA SER A 157 -5.32 -10.53 -7.24
C SER A 157 -4.19 -11.23 -7.99
N PHE A 158 -4.52 -12.28 -8.75
CA PHE A 158 -3.53 -13.03 -9.54
C PHE A 158 -2.91 -12.18 -10.64
N SER A 159 -3.73 -11.36 -11.33
CA SER A 159 -3.22 -10.44 -12.36
C SER A 159 -2.30 -9.37 -11.78
N GLN A 160 -2.54 -8.89 -10.55
CA GLN A 160 -1.68 -7.93 -9.86
C GLN A 160 -0.33 -8.53 -9.46
N ILE A 161 -0.33 -9.76 -8.92
CA ILE A 161 0.90 -10.46 -8.57
C ILE A 161 1.74 -10.72 -9.83
N LEU A 162 1.11 -11.20 -10.90
CA LEU A 162 1.78 -11.48 -12.17
C LEU A 162 2.38 -10.21 -12.78
N GLU A 163 1.62 -9.10 -12.76
CA GLU A 163 2.08 -7.77 -13.15
C GLU A 163 3.30 -7.33 -12.34
N GLY A 164 3.23 -7.47 -11.00
CA GLY A 164 4.32 -7.07 -10.09
C GLY A 164 5.59 -7.89 -10.28
N VAL A 165 5.47 -9.23 -10.42
CA VAL A 165 6.62 -10.14 -10.63
C VAL A 165 7.32 -9.81 -11.95
N LEU A 166 6.55 -9.68 -13.05
CA LEU A 166 7.15 -9.42 -14.35
C LEU A 166 7.67 -7.99 -14.49
N ASN A 167 7.00 -7.01 -13.86
CA ASN A 167 7.56 -5.68 -13.72
C ASN A 167 8.93 -5.73 -13.03
N ALA A 168 9.06 -6.44 -11.91
CA ALA A 168 10.31 -6.57 -11.17
C ALA A 168 11.44 -7.17 -12.03
N ILE A 169 11.18 -8.32 -12.67
CA ILE A 169 12.17 -9.03 -13.50
C ILE A 169 12.56 -8.18 -14.70
N ILE A 170 11.59 -7.67 -15.46
CA ILE A 170 11.85 -6.97 -16.71
C ILE A 170 12.44 -5.57 -16.46
N SER A 171 12.06 -4.87 -15.38
CA SER A 171 12.67 -3.59 -15.02
C SER A 171 14.17 -3.72 -14.79
N VAL A 172 14.58 -4.73 -14.02
CA VAL A 172 16.00 -4.97 -13.72
C VAL A 172 16.75 -5.40 -14.99
N LEU A 173 16.18 -6.36 -15.73
CA LEU A 173 16.81 -6.89 -16.95
C LEU A 173 16.93 -5.83 -18.05
N ALA A 174 15.84 -5.10 -18.34
CA ALA A 174 15.84 -4.07 -19.37
C ALA A 174 16.74 -2.88 -18.99
N ALA A 175 16.72 -2.47 -17.71
CA ALA A 175 17.63 -1.44 -17.24
C ALA A 175 19.07 -1.88 -17.39
N TYR A 176 19.42 -3.10 -16.97
CA TYR A 176 20.78 -3.64 -17.09
C TYR A 176 21.24 -3.63 -18.56
N ILE A 177 20.46 -4.18 -19.47
CA ILE A 177 20.81 -4.25 -20.90
C ILE A 177 21.01 -2.85 -21.50
N LEU A 178 20.11 -1.91 -21.19
CA LEU A 178 20.13 -0.58 -21.78
C LEU A 178 21.24 0.32 -21.22
N VAL A 179 21.80 0.02 -20.05
CA VAL A 179 22.88 0.83 -19.46
C VAL A 179 24.28 0.33 -19.81
N ILE A 180 24.44 -0.91 -20.29
CA ILE A 180 25.76 -1.50 -20.66
C ILE A 180 26.65 -0.57 -21.50
N PRO A 181 26.13 0.13 -22.55
CA PRO A 181 26.98 0.96 -23.41
C PRO A 181 27.46 2.26 -22.76
N TYR A 182 27.04 2.57 -21.53
CA TYR A 182 27.26 3.88 -20.93
C TYR A 182 28.07 3.80 -19.63
N ALA A 183 29.01 4.72 -19.47
CA ALA A 183 29.82 4.83 -18.27
C ALA A 183 28.99 5.04 -17.02
N ALA A 184 29.43 4.48 -15.90
CA ALA A 184 28.78 4.68 -14.60
C ALA A 184 28.74 6.17 -14.25
N GLY A 185 27.66 6.60 -13.58
CA GLY A 185 27.44 8.01 -13.20
C GLY A 185 27.06 8.95 -14.36
N SER A 186 27.10 8.51 -15.62
CA SER A 186 26.76 9.39 -16.75
C SER A 186 25.25 9.66 -16.86
N VAL A 187 24.90 10.87 -17.30
CA VAL A 187 23.50 11.27 -17.57
C VAL A 187 22.82 10.32 -18.58
N LYS A 188 23.58 9.82 -19.56
CA LYS A 188 23.07 8.86 -20.54
C LYS A 188 22.70 7.55 -19.89
N ARG A 189 23.54 7.03 -18.97
CA ARG A 189 23.23 5.82 -18.19
C ARG A 189 21.97 5.99 -17.36
N ALA A 190 21.84 7.09 -16.63
CA ALA A 190 20.64 7.43 -15.84
C ALA A 190 19.37 7.50 -16.70
N LYS A 191 19.45 8.18 -17.85
CA LYS A 191 18.36 8.32 -18.81
C LYS A 191 17.89 6.97 -19.37
N TYR A 192 18.79 6.14 -19.87
CA TYR A 192 18.44 4.84 -20.43
C TYR A 192 18.08 3.81 -19.37
N GLY A 193 18.66 3.93 -18.16
CA GLY A 193 18.24 3.18 -17.00
C GLY A 193 16.80 3.44 -16.60
N ALA A 194 16.38 4.71 -16.59
CA ALA A 194 14.98 5.09 -16.35
C ALA A 194 14.05 4.53 -17.44
N VAL A 195 14.47 4.55 -18.72
CA VAL A 195 13.71 3.92 -19.81
C VAL A 195 13.57 2.41 -19.59
N GLY A 196 14.65 1.72 -19.21
CA GLY A 196 14.60 0.28 -18.88
C GLY A 196 13.62 -0.04 -17.76
N SER A 197 13.61 0.78 -16.69
CA SER A 197 12.66 0.64 -15.59
C SER A 197 11.22 0.81 -16.06
N THR A 198 10.94 1.77 -16.95
CA THR A 198 9.58 1.98 -17.49
C THR A 198 9.13 0.89 -18.44
N LEU A 199 10.07 0.26 -19.18
CA LEU A 199 9.77 -0.93 -19.98
C LEU A 199 9.29 -2.11 -19.14
N GLY A 200 9.88 -2.28 -17.93
CA GLY A 200 9.38 -3.27 -16.99
C GLY A 200 7.94 -3.00 -16.56
N THR A 201 7.61 -1.74 -16.24
CA THR A 201 6.23 -1.33 -15.95
C THR A 201 5.29 -1.63 -17.12
N ALA A 202 5.71 -1.32 -18.34
CA ALA A 202 4.94 -1.60 -19.56
C ALA A 202 4.69 -3.11 -19.76
N ALA A 203 5.72 -3.91 -19.60
CA ALA A 203 5.63 -5.37 -19.71
C ALA A 203 4.74 -5.98 -18.64
N GLY A 204 4.85 -5.52 -17.38
CA GLY A 204 3.99 -5.96 -16.29
C GLY A 204 2.51 -5.74 -16.61
N VAL A 205 2.14 -4.51 -17.01
CA VAL A 205 0.76 -4.18 -17.38
C VAL A 205 0.29 -5.00 -18.58
N LEU A 206 1.15 -5.18 -19.59
CA LEU A 206 0.82 -5.98 -20.79
C LEU A 206 0.50 -7.43 -20.43
N ILE A 207 1.29 -8.05 -19.58
CA ILE A 207 1.08 -9.44 -19.14
C ILE A 207 -0.16 -9.55 -18.24
N GLY A 208 -0.36 -8.61 -17.31
CA GLY A 208 -1.59 -8.55 -16.51
C GLY A 208 -2.83 -8.45 -17.40
N LEU A 209 -2.76 -7.64 -18.46
CA LEU A 209 -3.82 -7.51 -19.47
C LEU A 209 -4.01 -8.80 -20.27
N ALA A 210 -2.93 -9.40 -20.75
CA ALA A 210 -2.99 -10.66 -21.52
C ALA A 210 -3.63 -11.78 -20.69
N PHE A 211 -3.28 -11.89 -19.41
CA PHE A 211 -3.88 -12.84 -18.46
C PHE A 211 -5.40 -12.57 -18.29
N MET A 212 -5.80 -11.33 -18.06
CA MET A 212 -7.22 -11.00 -17.90
C MET A 212 -8.03 -11.20 -19.19
N LEU A 213 -7.45 -10.92 -20.37
CA LEU A 213 -8.06 -11.22 -21.66
C LEU A 213 -8.19 -12.73 -21.89
N PHE A 214 -7.17 -13.50 -21.52
CA PHE A 214 -7.22 -14.96 -21.55
C PHE A 214 -8.37 -15.51 -20.70
N LEU A 215 -8.48 -15.05 -19.45
CA LEU A 215 -9.61 -15.43 -18.59
C LEU A 215 -10.95 -14.99 -19.18
N TYR A 216 -11.05 -13.78 -19.69
CA TYR A 216 -12.28 -13.31 -20.34
C TYR A 216 -12.68 -14.20 -21.52
N ARG A 217 -11.71 -14.70 -22.32
CA ARG A 217 -11.98 -15.65 -23.41
C ARG A 217 -12.54 -16.98 -22.91
N ILE A 218 -11.98 -17.52 -21.82
CA ILE A 218 -12.46 -18.76 -21.19
C ILE A 218 -13.90 -18.60 -20.66
N TYR A 219 -14.19 -17.50 -19.97
CA TYR A 219 -15.51 -17.25 -19.40
C TYR A 219 -16.55 -16.74 -20.39
N LYS A 220 -16.15 -16.29 -21.58
CA LYS A 220 -17.04 -15.72 -22.60
C LYS A 220 -18.21 -16.64 -23.01
N PRO A 221 -18.07 -17.97 -23.18
CA PRO A 221 -19.20 -18.85 -23.47
C PRO A 221 -20.25 -18.85 -22.35
N THR A 222 -19.79 -18.91 -21.09
CA THR A 222 -20.65 -18.89 -19.91
C THR A 222 -21.41 -17.56 -19.78
N ILE A 223 -20.70 -16.45 -20.00
CA ILE A 223 -21.30 -15.11 -20.02
C ILE A 223 -22.35 -15.01 -21.12
N ARG A 224 -22.04 -15.45 -22.34
CA ARG A 224 -22.99 -15.47 -23.47
C ARG A 224 -24.24 -16.31 -23.16
N LYS A 225 -24.06 -17.47 -22.49
CA LYS A 225 -25.19 -18.33 -22.08
C LYS A 225 -26.09 -17.61 -21.08
N ARG A 226 -25.52 -16.90 -20.09
CA ARG A 226 -26.29 -16.11 -19.12
C ARG A 226 -27.02 -14.95 -19.79
N VAL A 227 -26.35 -14.22 -20.69
CA VAL A 227 -26.93 -13.10 -21.47
C VAL A 227 -28.08 -13.57 -22.38
N ARG A 228 -27.98 -14.76 -22.99
CA ARG A 228 -29.05 -15.32 -23.83
C ARG A 228 -30.28 -15.75 -23.01
N ARG A 229 -30.07 -16.20 -21.78
CA ARG A 229 -31.13 -16.63 -20.85
C ARG A 229 -31.79 -15.47 -20.09
N ASP A 230 -31.23 -14.29 -20.22
CA ASP A 230 -31.76 -13.09 -19.59
C ASP A 230 -33.09 -12.67 -20.26
N ARG A 231 -34.14 -12.58 -19.46
CA ARG A 231 -35.51 -12.20 -19.86
C ARG A 231 -35.87 -10.77 -19.45
N THR A 232 -34.89 -9.95 -19.05
CA THR A 232 -35.12 -8.57 -18.63
C THR A 232 -35.74 -7.75 -19.76
N GLU A 233 -36.91 -7.20 -19.52
CA GLU A 233 -37.65 -6.35 -20.45
C GLU A 233 -37.03 -4.95 -20.54
N HIS A 234 -36.60 -4.41 -19.40
CA HIS A 234 -35.98 -3.07 -19.34
C HIS A 234 -34.55 -3.11 -19.84
N ARG A 235 -34.33 -2.58 -21.03
CA ARG A 235 -33.02 -2.42 -21.64
C ARG A 235 -32.50 -1.00 -21.41
N GLU A 236 -31.48 -0.86 -20.56
CA GLU A 236 -30.82 0.43 -20.35
C GLU A 236 -30.23 0.98 -21.64
N ASP A 237 -30.39 2.29 -21.90
CA ASP A 237 -29.76 2.98 -22.99
C ASP A 237 -28.28 3.30 -22.68
N TYR A 238 -27.46 3.35 -23.73
CA TYR A 238 -26.02 3.70 -23.56
C TYR A 238 -25.83 5.10 -22.98
N ASN A 239 -26.65 6.08 -23.35
CA ASN A 239 -26.56 7.44 -22.81
C ASN A 239 -26.79 7.46 -21.29
N THR A 240 -27.74 6.67 -20.81
CA THR A 240 -28.01 6.50 -19.35
C THR A 240 -26.81 5.85 -18.67
N ILE A 241 -26.25 4.79 -19.28
CA ILE A 241 -25.07 4.11 -18.72
C ILE A 241 -23.87 5.06 -18.66
N PHE A 242 -23.59 5.85 -19.70
CA PHE A 242 -22.51 6.83 -19.72
C PHE A 242 -22.70 7.92 -18.64
N LYS A 243 -23.91 8.45 -18.47
CA LYS A 243 -24.22 9.37 -17.38
C LYS A 243 -23.94 8.75 -16.03
N VAL A 244 -24.39 7.51 -15.79
CA VAL A 244 -24.14 6.80 -14.53
C VAL A 244 -22.64 6.57 -14.32
N ILE A 245 -21.88 6.20 -15.35
CA ILE A 245 -20.41 6.05 -15.28
C ILE A 245 -19.80 7.38 -14.82
N LEU A 246 -20.11 8.49 -15.50
CA LEU A 246 -19.56 9.81 -15.15
C LEU A 246 -19.91 10.22 -13.72
N TRP A 247 -21.19 10.10 -13.33
CA TRP A 247 -21.63 10.46 -11.97
C TRP A 247 -21.03 9.57 -10.87
N THR A 248 -20.75 8.29 -11.17
CA THR A 248 -20.15 7.35 -10.23
C THR A 248 -18.64 7.54 -10.13
N VAL A 249 -17.98 7.77 -11.26
CA VAL A 249 -16.51 7.89 -11.34
C VAL A 249 -16.04 9.25 -10.83
N THR A 250 -16.74 10.35 -11.14
CA THR A 250 -16.29 11.71 -10.85
C THR A 250 -16.02 12.00 -9.36
N PRO A 251 -16.89 11.64 -8.38
CA PRO A 251 -16.61 11.87 -6.96
C PRO A 251 -15.39 11.08 -6.47
N VAL A 252 -15.24 9.83 -6.92
CA VAL A 252 -14.11 8.97 -6.56
C VAL A 252 -12.80 9.54 -7.14
N LEU A 253 -12.86 10.03 -8.38
CA LEU A 253 -11.73 10.71 -9.03
C LEU A 253 -11.29 11.95 -8.26
N LEU A 254 -12.23 12.83 -7.90
CA LEU A 254 -11.92 14.09 -7.22
C LEU A 254 -11.26 13.85 -5.87
N SER A 255 -11.78 12.90 -5.08
CA SER A 255 -11.19 12.57 -3.78
C SER A 255 -9.79 12.00 -3.90
N SER A 256 -9.57 11.09 -4.85
CA SER A 256 -8.28 10.45 -5.06
C SER A 256 -7.26 11.36 -5.75
N PHE A 257 -7.73 12.33 -6.56
CA PHE A 257 -6.88 13.26 -7.30
C PHE A 257 -6.04 14.13 -6.36
N VAL A 258 -6.63 14.64 -5.27
CA VAL A 258 -5.93 15.47 -4.29
C VAL A 258 -4.72 14.76 -3.70
N PHE A 259 -4.84 13.46 -3.39
CA PHE A 259 -3.73 12.68 -2.84
C PHE A 259 -2.65 12.35 -3.89
N ASN A 260 -3.04 12.11 -5.14
CA ASN A 260 -2.12 11.68 -6.18
C ASN A 260 -1.48 12.82 -6.97
N ILE A 261 -1.98 14.06 -6.84
CA ILE A 261 -1.34 15.22 -7.43
C ILE A 261 -0.15 15.71 -6.59
N CYS A 262 -0.15 15.46 -5.28
CA CYS A 262 0.87 15.91 -4.34
C CYS A 262 2.29 15.54 -4.80
N PRO A 263 2.63 14.29 -5.19
CA PRO A 263 3.97 13.96 -5.67
C PRO A 263 4.39 14.69 -6.95
N VAL A 264 3.43 15.06 -7.82
CA VAL A 264 3.71 15.84 -9.04
C VAL A 264 3.98 17.31 -8.70
N ILE A 265 3.23 17.86 -7.76
CA ILE A 265 3.47 19.21 -7.23
C ILE A 265 4.85 19.27 -6.55
N ASP A 266 5.13 18.32 -5.67
CA ASP A 266 6.40 18.22 -4.93
C ASP A 266 7.59 18.22 -5.86
N GLN A 267 7.63 17.30 -6.81
CA GLN A 267 8.76 17.21 -7.75
C GLN A 267 8.91 18.48 -8.61
N THR A 268 7.80 19.13 -8.98
CA THR A 268 7.82 20.34 -9.81
C THR A 268 8.30 21.56 -9.00
N LEU A 269 7.79 21.73 -7.78
CA LEU A 269 8.23 22.77 -6.87
C LEU A 269 9.72 22.60 -6.50
N PHE A 270 10.09 21.38 -6.14
CA PHE A 270 11.45 21.01 -5.79
C PHE A 270 12.43 21.36 -6.92
N ALA A 271 12.15 20.86 -8.14
CA ALA A 271 13.00 21.15 -9.29
C ALA A 271 13.06 22.65 -9.62
N SER A 272 11.91 23.33 -9.61
CA SER A 272 11.85 24.74 -10.02
C SER A 272 12.54 25.68 -9.03
N ILE A 273 12.39 25.45 -7.73
CA ILE A 273 12.98 26.31 -6.69
C ILE A 273 14.49 26.05 -6.58
N LEU A 274 14.93 24.77 -6.60
CA LEU A 274 16.35 24.46 -6.52
C LEU A 274 17.11 24.93 -7.77
N GLN A 275 16.50 24.81 -8.95
CA GLN A 275 17.09 25.33 -10.18
C GLN A 275 17.26 26.87 -10.13
N LYS A 276 16.27 27.61 -9.57
CA LYS A 276 16.39 29.06 -9.36
C LYS A 276 17.51 29.41 -8.39
N LYS A 277 17.84 28.51 -7.46
CA LYS A 277 18.97 28.66 -6.52
C LYS A 277 20.30 28.22 -7.12
N GLY A 278 20.38 27.89 -8.41
CA GLY A 278 21.61 27.53 -9.10
C GLY A 278 22.04 26.06 -8.95
N ILE A 279 21.20 25.20 -8.35
CA ILE A 279 21.53 23.77 -8.23
C ILE A 279 21.38 23.12 -9.60
N VAL A 280 22.37 22.28 -9.96
CA VAL A 280 22.40 21.59 -11.25
C VAL A 280 21.27 20.56 -11.34
N GLY A 281 20.67 20.39 -12.52
CA GLY A 281 19.55 19.49 -12.72
C GLY A 281 19.85 18.01 -12.40
N GLU A 282 21.09 17.60 -12.51
CA GLU A 282 21.57 16.25 -12.17
C GLU A 282 21.47 15.98 -10.67
N ASP A 283 21.94 16.91 -9.85
CA ASP A 283 21.87 16.83 -8.38
C ASP A 283 20.42 16.81 -7.90
N ILE A 284 19.56 17.62 -8.52
CA ILE A 284 18.12 17.61 -8.25
C ILE A 284 17.53 16.21 -8.55
N SER A 285 17.97 15.56 -9.64
CA SER A 285 17.52 14.20 -9.97
C SER A 285 18.01 13.18 -8.96
N VAL A 286 19.26 13.30 -8.49
CA VAL A 286 19.82 12.42 -7.46
C VAL A 286 19.01 12.52 -6.16
N LEU A 287 18.76 13.73 -5.68
CA LEU A 287 17.97 13.97 -4.47
C LEU A 287 16.53 13.43 -4.62
N GLN A 288 15.92 13.66 -5.78
CA GLN A 288 14.58 13.12 -6.09
C GLN A 288 14.57 11.59 -6.13
N GLY A 289 15.63 10.97 -6.63
CA GLY A 289 15.81 9.52 -6.64
C GLY A 289 15.91 8.94 -5.23
N ILE A 290 16.69 9.56 -4.34
CA ILE A 290 16.79 9.19 -2.92
C ILE A 290 15.42 9.25 -2.26
N TYR A 291 14.71 10.38 -2.45
CA TYR A 291 13.38 10.58 -1.88
C TYR A 291 12.37 9.53 -2.36
N SER A 292 12.27 9.33 -3.68
CA SER A 292 11.22 8.51 -4.28
C SER A 292 11.50 7.01 -4.25
N ALA A 293 12.75 6.61 -4.60
CA ALA A 293 13.10 5.22 -4.80
C ALA A 293 13.60 4.52 -3.53
N LYS A 294 14.15 5.26 -2.58
CA LYS A 294 14.64 4.71 -1.31
C LYS A 294 13.66 5.03 -0.19
N TYR A 295 13.48 6.30 0.18
CA TYR A 295 12.67 6.71 1.32
C TYR A 295 11.18 6.35 1.17
N LEU A 296 10.50 6.85 0.12
CA LEU A 296 9.06 6.60 -0.05
C LEU A 296 8.71 5.12 -0.19
N LYS A 297 9.58 4.31 -0.78
CA LYS A 297 9.36 2.86 -0.89
C LYS A 297 9.33 2.18 0.48
N LEU A 298 10.26 2.53 1.36
CA LEU A 298 10.35 1.99 2.72
C LEU A 298 9.15 2.42 3.57
N VAL A 299 8.84 3.71 3.59
CA VAL A 299 7.73 4.28 4.37
C VAL A 299 6.36 3.78 3.88
N SER A 300 6.23 3.42 2.61
CA SER A 300 4.98 2.90 2.04
C SER A 300 4.59 1.50 2.55
N LEU A 301 5.51 0.72 3.11
CA LEU A 301 5.20 -0.63 3.61
C LEU A 301 4.27 -0.60 4.84
N PRO A 302 4.60 0.11 5.94
CA PRO A 302 3.68 0.25 7.08
C PRO A 302 2.35 0.89 6.69
N ALA A 303 2.39 1.91 5.82
CA ALA A 303 1.18 2.56 5.30
C ALA A 303 0.26 1.60 4.53
N SER A 304 0.82 0.54 3.92
CA SER A 304 0.02 -0.50 3.25
C SER A 304 -0.80 -1.33 4.23
N ILE A 305 -0.20 -1.66 5.37
CA ILE A 305 -0.87 -2.42 6.43
C ILE A 305 -1.99 -1.56 7.02
N ALA A 306 -1.71 -0.26 7.24
CA ALA A 306 -2.72 0.70 7.66
C ALA A 306 -3.90 0.79 6.69
N SER A 307 -3.63 0.81 5.38
CA SER A 307 -4.68 0.84 4.34
C SER A 307 -5.52 -0.45 4.32
N ALA A 308 -4.90 -1.61 4.53
CA ALA A 308 -5.60 -2.89 4.59
C ALA A 308 -6.54 -2.95 5.81
N LEU A 309 -6.05 -2.56 6.99
CA LEU A 309 -6.86 -2.48 8.20
C LEU A 309 -8.00 -1.46 8.05
N SER A 310 -7.71 -0.29 7.46
CA SER A 310 -8.70 0.75 7.17
C SER A 310 -9.86 0.21 6.35
N SER A 311 -9.56 -0.59 5.32
CA SER A 311 -10.59 -1.22 4.49
C SER A 311 -11.44 -2.25 5.25
N ALA A 312 -10.87 -2.92 6.24
CA ALA A 312 -11.56 -3.93 7.05
C ALA A 312 -12.47 -3.30 8.11
N ILE A 313 -12.11 -2.13 8.67
CA ILE A 313 -12.85 -1.50 9.77
C ILE A 313 -14.08 -0.72 9.31
N ILE A 314 -14.10 -0.20 8.07
CA ILE A 314 -15.22 0.58 7.53
C ILE A 314 -16.57 -0.13 7.73
N PRO A 315 -16.76 -1.40 7.30
CA PRO A 315 -18.05 -2.07 7.47
C PRO A 315 -18.46 -2.25 8.92
N ALA A 316 -17.52 -2.51 9.82
CA ALA A 316 -17.80 -2.69 11.25
C ALA A 316 -18.27 -1.40 11.91
N ILE A 317 -17.64 -0.26 11.57
CA ILE A 317 -18.09 1.07 12.05
C ILE A 317 -19.48 1.39 11.48
N THR A 318 -19.66 1.25 10.16
CA THR A 318 -20.92 1.55 9.49
C THR A 318 -22.09 0.74 10.10
N TYR A 319 -21.87 -0.57 10.37
CA TYR A 319 -22.86 -1.42 11.02
C TYR A 319 -23.29 -0.87 12.39
N ASN A 320 -22.33 -0.47 13.23
CA ASN A 320 -22.61 0.05 14.56
C ASN A 320 -23.30 1.43 14.52
N VAL A 321 -22.93 2.27 13.54
CA VAL A 321 -23.53 3.59 13.34
C VAL A 321 -25.00 3.46 12.91
N ILE A 322 -25.31 2.61 11.93
CA ILE A 322 -26.68 2.36 11.47
C ILE A 322 -27.54 1.84 12.61
N ASN A 323 -27.00 0.96 13.47
CA ASN A 323 -27.71 0.42 14.63
C ASN A 323 -27.71 1.36 15.85
N LYS A 324 -27.27 2.63 15.70
CA LYS A 324 -27.19 3.65 16.76
C LYS A 324 -26.35 3.26 17.99
N LYS A 325 -25.42 2.30 17.82
CA LYS A 325 -24.54 1.77 18.86
C LYS A 325 -23.24 2.57 18.94
N LYS A 326 -23.32 3.85 19.36
CA LYS A 326 -22.18 4.77 19.40
C LYS A 326 -21.02 4.27 20.26
N LYS A 327 -21.30 3.64 21.43
CA LYS A 327 -20.27 3.12 22.33
C LYS A 327 -19.43 2.02 21.65
N GLU A 328 -20.11 1.07 20.99
CA GLU A 328 -19.43 -0.01 20.25
C GLU A 328 -18.65 0.53 19.04
N ALA A 329 -19.18 1.56 18.35
CA ALA A 329 -18.46 2.22 17.27
C ALA A 329 -17.15 2.86 17.79
N ASN A 330 -17.20 3.57 18.93
CA ASN A 330 -16.04 4.20 19.55
C ASN A 330 -15.00 3.16 20.03
N GLN A 331 -15.44 2.02 20.58
CA GLN A 331 -14.54 0.91 20.93
C GLN A 331 -13.80 0.36 19.70
N LYS A 332 -14.50 0.18 18.57
CA LYS A 332 -13.87 -0.26 17.32
C LYS A 332 -12.89 0.77 16.74
N ILE A 333 -13.18 2.06 16.89
CA ILE A 333 -12.27 3.15 16.49
C ILE A 333 -11.01 3.12 17.37
N ASP A 334 -11.18 3.01 18.68
CA ASP A 334 -10.07 2.97 19.64
C ASP A 334 -9.16 1.76 19.40
N MET A 335 -9.76 0.57 19.24
CA MET A 335 -9.08 -0.67 18.92
C MET A 335 -8.25 -0.57 17.63
N ALA A 336 -8.83 0.01 16.57
CA ALA A 336 -8.11 0.17 15.30
C ALA A 336 -6.97 1.17 15.38
N LEU A 337 -7.13 2.27 16.11
CA LEU A 337 -6.07 3.24 16.34
C LEU A 337 -4.92 2.61 17.13
N ARG A 338 -5.22 1.83 18.18
CA ARG A 338 -4.19 1.09 18.92
C ARG A 338 -3.44 0.10 18.04
N PHE A 339 -4.17 -0.68 17.25
CA PHE A 339 -3.54 -1.66 16.34
C PHE A 339 -2.59 -1.01 15.34
N ILE A 340 -2.97 0.14 14.78
CA ILE A 340 -2.08 0.89 13.87
C ILE A 340 -0.85 1.41 14.61
N MET A 341 -0.99 1.88 15.84
CA MET A 341 0.15 2.34 16.65
C MET A 341 1.09 1.18 17.03
N LEU A 342 0.54 0.00 17.31
CA LEU A 342 1.32 -1.23 17.54
C LEU A 342 2.24 -1.59 16.37
N ILE A 343 1.92 -1.16 15.15
CA ILE A 343 2.73 -1.43 13.96
C ILE A 343 3.58 -0.21 13.60
N SER A 344 2.99 0.99 13.55
CA SER A 344 3.67 2.18 13.03
C SER A 344 4.79 2.68 13.94
N ILE A 345 4.62 2.59 15.27
CA ILE A 345 5.63 3.07 16.22
C ILE A 345 6.92 2.23 16.14
N PRO A 346 6.88 0.88 16.31
CA PRO A 346 8.11 0.09 16.20
C PRO A 346 8.74 0.15 14.79
N CYS A 347 7.93 0.22 13.73
CA CYS A 347 8.46 0.44 12.38
C CYS A 347 9.22 1.77 12.27
N THR A 348 8.73 2.83 12.91
CA THR A 348 9.42 4.13 12.92
C THR A 348 10.76 4.02 13.63
N PHE A 349 10.80 3.45 14.84
CA PHE A 349 12.06 3.23 15.57
C PHE A 349 13.03 2.35 14.78
N GLY A 350 12.56 1.26 14.20
CA GLY A 350 13.37 0.37 13.37
C GLY A 350 13.97 1.07 12.15
N LEU A 351 13.19 1.90 11.43
CA LEU A 351 13.65 2.67 10.28
C LEU A 351 14.66 3.76 10.66
N ILE A 352 14.52 4.37 11.85
CA ILE A 352 15.48 5.37 12.35
C ILE A 352 16.82 4.72 12.66
N ILE A 353 16.80 3.63 13.41
CA ILE A 353 18.01 2.99 13.93
C ILE A 353 18.76 2.20 12.86
N LEU A 354 18.02 1.48 12.03
CA LEU A 354 18.59 0.72 10.94
C LEU A 354 18.66 1.52 9.62
N ALA A 355 18.60 2.87 9.67
CA ALA A 355 18.58 3.68 8.48
C ALA A 355 19.80 3.46 7.60
N GLU A 356 21.01 3.50 8.15
CA GLU A 356 22.25 3.28 7.41
C GLU A 356 22.34 1.86 6.85
N PRO A 357 22.22 0.77 7.64
CA PRO A 357 22.29 -0.58 7.09
C PRO A 357 21.19 -0.88 6.07
N ILE A 358 20.01 -0.30 6.21
CA ILE A 358 18.94 -0.42 5.21
C ILE A 358 19.34 0.30 3.92
N MET A 359 19.92 1.50 4.01
CA MET A 359 20.37 2.24 2.82
C MET A 359 21.55 1.55 2.10
N LEU A 360 22.40 0.82 2.82
CA LEU A 360 23.45 -0.02 2.23
C LEU A 360 22.89 -1.13 1.33
N LEU A 361 21.66 -1.60 1.55
CA LEU A 361 21.02 -2.56 0.65
C LEU A 361 20.84 -2.01 -0.77
N PHE A 362 20.70 -0.70 -0.91
CA PHE A 362 20.60 -0.03 -2.22
C PHE A 362 21.96 0.21 -2.89
N GLY A 363 23.07 -0.09 -2.20
CA GLY A 363 24.43 0.04 -2.68
C GLY A 363 25.21 1.11 -1.92
N ARG A 364 26.53 0.94 -1.87
CA ARG A 364 27.44 1.97 -1.36
C ARG A 364 27.56 3.07 -2.43
N SER A 365 27.13 4.27 -2.11
CA SER A 365 27.19 5.44 -2.99
C SER A 365 27.63 6.66 -2.19
N THR A 366 28.14 7.67 -2.87
CA THR A 366 28.47 8.98 -2.27
C THR A 366 27.29 9.65 -1.59
N THR A 367 26.09 9.24 -1.97
CA THR A 367 24.81 9.77 -1.43
C THR A 367 24.29 8.98 -0.21
N LEU A 368 25.05 7.97 0.30
CA LEU A 368 24.60 7.12 1.41
C LEU A 368 24.24 7.93 2.65
N VAL A 369 25.07 8.89 3.04
CA VAL A 369 24.87 9.73 4.21
C VAL A 369 23.57 10.53 4.09
N VAL A 370 23.35 11.16 2.92
CA VAL A 370 22.11 11.93 2.65
C VAL A 370 20.89 11.01 2.69
N ALA A 371 20.97 9.83 2.07
CA ALA A 371 19.89 8.85 2.06
C ALA A 371 19.56 8.36 3.47
N THR A 372 20.56 8.10 4.30
CA THR A 372 20.42 7.72 5.71
C THR A 372 19.68 8.81 6.50
N HIS A 373 20.14 10.06 6.41
CA HIS A 373 19.49 11.17 7.12
C HIS A 373 18.05 11.40 6.62
N VAL A 374 17.80 11.30 5.32
CA VAL A 374 16.44 11.39 4.74
C VAL A 374 15.53 10.31 5.31
N LEU A 375 16.03 9.07 5.47
CA LEU A 375 15.23 8.01 6.08
C LEU A 375 15.02 8.24 7.57
N MET A 376 16.05 8.62 8.33
CA MET A 376 15.94 8.89 9.77
C MET A 376 14.90 9.97 10.07
N PHE A 377 15.01 11.14 9.42
CA PHE A 377 14.06 12.23 9.59
C PHE A 377 12.67 11.86 9.09
N GLY A 378 12.60 11.25 7.91
CA GLY A 378 11.34 10.93 7.26
C GLY A 378 10.57 9.79 7.92
N ALA A 379 11.23 8.90 8.66
CA ALA A 379 10.59 7.75 9.32
C ALA A 379 9.47 8.17 10.29
N VAL A 380 9.60 9.32 10.95
CA VAL A 380 8.56 9.85 11.85
C VAL A 380 7.22 10.04 11.13
N ASN A 381 7.24 10.34 9.83
CA ASN A 381 6.02 10.47 9.03
C ASN A 381 5.21 9.16 8.92
N VAL A 382 5.81 8.00 9.18
CA VAL A 382 5.10 6.71 9.17
C VAL A 382 3.93 6.73 10.13
N ILE A 383 4.12 7.24 11.36
CA ILE A 383 3.07 7.31 12.39
C ILE A 383 1.93 8.20 11.91
N PHE A 384 2.24 9.42 11.47
CA PHE A 384 1.22 10.38 11.03
C PHE A 384 0.46 9.90 9.78
N ASN A 385 1.17 9.28 8.83
CA ASN A 385 0.57 8.74 7.61
C ASN A 385 -0.38 7.57 7.91
N CYS A 386 0.02 6.65 8.78
CA CYS A 386 -0.82 5.51 9.18
C CYS A 386 -2.08 5.97 9.91
N ILE A 387 -1.96 6.92 10.85
CA ILE A 387 -3.10 7.45 11.60
C ILE A 387 -4.03 8.26 10.68
N SER A 388 -3.48 9.09 9.78
CA SER A 388 -4.29 9.88 8.83
C SER A 388 -5.07 8.97 7.88
N THR A 389 -4.45 7.89 7.42
CA THR A 389 -5.09 6.88 6.55
C THR A 389 -6.26 6.20 7.27
N LEU A 390 -6.06 5.77 8.52
CA LEU A 390 -7.13 5.15 9.31
C LEU A 390 -8.26 6.12 9.62
N THR A 391 -7.95 7.35 10.07
CA THR A 391 -8.98 8.34 10.42
C THR A 391 -9.82 8.77 9.22
N ASN A 392 -9.24 8.79 8.01
CA ASN A 392 -10.00 8.94 6.76
C ASN A 392 -11.02 7.79 6.58
N ALA A 393 -10.60 6.56 6.83
CA ALA A 393 -11.49 5.39 6.73
C ALA A 393 -12.58 5.38 7.81
N VAL A 394 -12.24 5.82 9.02
CA VAL A 394 -13.23 5.99 10.12
C VAL A 394 -14.33 6.97 9.70
N LEU A 395 -13.99 8.13 9.16
CA LEU A 395 -14.98 9.10 8.68
C LEU A 395 -15.84 8.53 7.56
N GLN A 396 -15.26 7.77 6.63
CA GLN A 396 -16.04 7.05 5.60
C GLN A 396 -16.99 6.03 6.23
N GLY A 397 -16.56 5.31 7.27
CA GLY A 397 -17.40 4.38 8.03
C GLY A 397 -18.53 5.06 8.82
N LEU A 398 -18.33 6.33 9.19
CA LEU A 398 -19.33 7.19 9.84
C LEU A 398 -20.29 7.86 8.83
N ASP A 399 -20.21 7.50 7.53
CA ASP A 399 -20.96 8.07 6.41
C ASP A 399 -20.63 9.55 6.10
N ASP A 400 -19.51 10.04 6.62
CA ASP A 400 -19.00 11.38 6.30
C ASP A 400 -17.94 11.30 5.19
N LEU A 401 -18.38 11.37 3.94
CA LEU A 401 -17.51 11.35 2.76
C LEU A 401 -16.95 12.72 2.41
N LYS A 402 -17.55 13.81 2.95
CA LYS A 402 -17.18 15.19 2.60
C LYS A 402 -15.97 15.68 3.38
N SER A 403 -15.94 15.41 4.69
CA SER A 403 -14.86 15.88 5.57
C SER A 403 -13.47 15.39 5.12
N PRO A 404 -13.22 14.11 4.79
CA PRO A 404 -11.92 13.68 4.31
C PRO A 404 -11.43 14.43 3.05
N ILE A 405 -12.35 14.78 2.14
CA ILE A 405 -12.00 15.53 0.92
C ILE A 405 -11.58 16.96 1.28
N ILE A 406 -12.38 17.65 2.09
CA ILE A 406 -12.11 19.02 2.51
C ILE A 406 -10.79 19.08 3.30
N HIS A 407 -10.62 18.17 4.26
CA HIS A 407 -9.41 18.10 5.09
C HIS A 407 -8.15 17.84 4.24
N SER A 408 -8.25 16.99 3.21
CA SER A 408 -7.15 16.73 2.29
C SER A 408 -6.79 17.94 1.44
N VAL A 409 -7.78 18.74 1.00
CA VAL A 409 -7.52 19.99 0.27
C VAL A 409 -6.83 21.02 1.16
N ILE A 410 -7.31 21.18 2.40
CA ILE A 410 -6.67 22.07 3.38
C ILE A 410 -5.23 21.63 3.65
N ALA A 411 -5.03 20.33 3.88
CA ALA A 411 -3.71 19.75 4.12
C ALA A 411 -2.77 19.95 2.93
N LEU A 412 -3.27 19.82 1.69
CA LEU A 412 -2.50 20.07 0.47
C LEU A 412 -2.04 21.54 0.39
N ILE A 413 -2.91 22.48 0.71
CA ILE A 413 -2.56 23.91 0.72
C ILE A 413 -1.46 24.17 1.76
N VAL A 414 -1.63 23.66 3.00
CA VAL A 414 -0.62 23.78 4.05
C VAL A 414 0.70 23.14 3.63
N HIS A 415 0.66 21.95 3.05
CA HIS A 415 1.82 21.23 2.53
C HIS A 415 2.60 22.08 1.50
N ILE A 416 1.91 22.65 0.51
CA ILE A 416 2.54 23.50 -0.51
C ILE A 416 3.21 24.72 0.13
N ILE A 417 2.52 25.39 1.05
CA ILE A 417 3.07 26.56 1.77
C ILE A 417 4.34 26.16 2.53
N VAL A 418 4.29 25.07 3.29
CA VAL A 418 5.42 24.55 4.05
C VAL A 418 6.58 24.20 3.12
N CYS A 419 6.34 23.44 2.05
CA CYS A 419 7.36 23.09 1.08
C CYS A 419 8.02 24.32 0.47
N VAL A 420 7.25 25.33 0.03
CA VAL A 420 7.78 26.56 -0.58
C VAL A 420 8.61 27.34 0.42
N VAL A 421 8.14 27.52 1.66
CA VAL A 421 8.87 28.25 2.71
C VAL A 421 10.20 27.58 3.03
N PHE A 422 10.20 26.27 3.30
CA PHE A 422 11.42 25.55 3.68
C PHE A 422 12.38 25.36 2.49
N LEU A 423 11.89 25.16 1.27
CA LEU A 423 12.73 25.15 0.07
C LEU A 423 13.43 26.50 -0.14
N ASN A 424 12.71 27.61 0.04
CA ASN A 424 13.32 28.94 -0.07
C ASN A 424 14.32 29.23 1.04
N ARG A 425 14.15 28.65 2.23
CA ARG A 425 15.11 28.75 3.34
C ARG A 425 16.33 27.83 3.21
N GLY A 426 16.47 27.03 2.13
CA GLY A 426 17.66 26.22 1.89
C GLY A 426 17.62 24.81 2.48
N PHE A 427 16.50 24.34 3.02
CA PHE A 427 16.39 23.00 3.60
C PHE A 427 16.46 21.85 2.56
N GLY A 428 16.52 22.16 1.25
CA GLY A 428 16.67 21.14 0.20
C GLY A 428 15.65 20.03 0.30
N ILE A 429 16.10 18.78 0.26
CA ILE A 429 15.24 17.59 0.31
C ILE A 429 14.43 17.47 1.61
N TYR A 430 14.93 18.01 2.73
CA TYR A 430 14.22 17.98 4.01
C TYR A 430 12.92 18.79 3.98
N ALA A 431 12.81 19.78 3.11
CA ALA A 431 11.58 20.54 2.93
C ALA A 431 10.41 19.66 2.48
N LEU A 432 10.67 18.66 1.61
CA LEU A 432 9.67 17.69 1.19
C LEU A 432 9.23 16.77 2.35
N LEU A 433 10.18 16.37 3.21
CA LEU A 433 9.88 15.56 4.40
C LEU A 433 9.00 16.32 5.38
N ILE A 434 9.37 17.57 5.71
CA ILE A 434 8.59 18.43 6.60
C ILE A 434 7.20 18.70 6.01
N GLY A 435 7.12 18.93 4.69
CA GLY A 435 5.87 19.12 3.98
C GLY A 435 4.94 17.92 4.08
N THR A 436 5.44 16.71 3.82
CA THR A 436 4.64 15.48 3.92
C THR A 436 4.24 15.14 5.36
N MET A 437 5.07 15.45 6.34
CA MET A 437 4.72 15.36 7.75
C MET A 437 3.58 16.33 8.11
N ALA A 438 3.69 17.60 7.68
CA ALA A 438 2.65 18.60 7.88
C ALA A 438 1.32 18.17 7.22
N PHE A 439 1.37 17.64 5.98
CA PHE A 439 0.20 17.10 5.30
C PHE A 439 -0.52 16.04 6.12
N SER A 440 0.22 15.01 6.56
CA SER A 440 -0.34 13.89 7.33
C SER A 440 -0.86 14.35 8.70
N LEU A 441 -0.13 15.26 9.36
CA LEU A 441 -0.51 15.83 10.66
C LEU A 441 -1.82 16.63 10.56
N VAL A 442 -1.93 17.52 9.57
CA VAL A 442 -3.14 18.34 9.36
C VAL A 442 -4.36 17.46 9.10
N ILE A 443 -4.23 16.44 8.23
CA ILE A 443 -5.31 15.48 8.00
C ILE A 443 -5.72 14.79 9.31
N TRP A 444 -4.76 14.28 10.07
CA TRP A 444 -5.04 13.62 11.33
C TRP A 444 -5.79 14.54 12.31
N VAL A 445 -5.28 15.75 12.53
CA VAL A 445 -5.90 16.70 13.47
C VAL A 445 -7.34 17.07 13.05
N LEU A 446 -7.55 17.40 11.78
CA LEU A 446 -8.88 17.75 11.27
C LEU A 446 -9.85 16.57 11.33
N ASN A 447 -9.38 15.36 10.98
CA ASN A 447 -10.17 14.15 11.08
C ASN A 447 -10.52 13.81 12.54
N ALA A 448 -9.58 13.96 13.49
CA ALA A 448 -9.83 13.73 14.90
C ALA A 448 -10.90 14.68 15.45
N ILE A 449 -10.86 15.97 15.06
CA ILE A 449 -11.90 16.94 15.41
C ILE A 449 -13.26 16.54 14.83
N ALA A 450 -13.31 16.08 13.57
CA ALA A 450 -14.55 15.66 12.94
C ALA A 450 -15.11 14.39 13.60
N ILE A 451 -14.28 13.39 13.86
CA ILE A 451 -14.67 12.16 14.58
C ILE A 451 -15.23 12.51 15.96
N TYR A 452 -14.54 13.39 16.72
CA TYR A 452 -15.01 13.85 18.02
C TYR A 452 -16.39 14.51 17.92
N ARG A 453 -16.63 15.37 16.94
CA ARG A 453 -17.93 16.04 16.73
C ARG A 453 -19.07 15.07 16.43
N ILE A 454 -18.80 14.00 15.68
CA ILE A 454 -19.81 13.02 15.26
C ILE A 454 -20.10 12.00 16.37
N THR A 455 -19.04 11.48 17.00
CA THR A 455 -19.16 10.32 17.91
C THR A 455 -18.98 10.65 19.38
N GLY A 456 -18.35 11.81 19.70
CA GLY A 456 -17.91 12.15 21.07
C GLY A 456 -16.64 11.41 21.51
N TYR A 457 -15.94 10.74 20.60
CA TYR A 457 -14.72 10.00 20.90
C TYR A 457 -13.58 10.94 21.33
N LYS A 458 -13.04 10.73 22.52
CA LYS A 458 -12.01 11.60 23.13
C LYS A 458 -10.63 10.97 23.27
N SER A 459 -10.54 9.66 23.19
CA SER A 459 -9.28 8.96 23.49
C SER A 459 -8.39 8.87 22.25
N LEU A 460 -7.28 9.56 22.25
CA LEU A 460 -6.22 9.44 21.23
C LEU A 460 -4.90 8.95 21.82
N PHE A 461 -4.68 9.17 23.12
CA PHE A 461 -3.43 8.79 23.79
C PHE A 461 -3.74 8.28 25.22
N GLY A 462 -4.17 7.01 25.31
CA GLY A 462 -4.30 6.33 26.60
C GLY A 462 -2.93 5.87 27.12
N SER A 463 -2.87 5.47 28.38
CA SER A 463 -1.67 4.89 29.02
C SER A 463 -1.04 3.73 28.24
N ARG A 464 -1.86 3.01 27.44
CA ARG A 464 -1.41 1.89 26.59
C ARG A 464 -0.49 2.35 25.46
N VAL A 465 -0.71 3.54 24.86
CA VAL A 465 0.18 4.07 23.81
C VAL A 465 1.58 4.39 24.40
N GLY A 466 1.63 4.90 25.63
CA GLY A 466 2.90 5.09 26.34
C GLY A 466 3.66 3.77 26.53
N ARG A 467 2.96 2.67 26.84
CA ARG A 467 3.55 1.33 26.95
C ARG A 467 4.06 0.79 25.61
N ILE A 468 3.35 1.05 24.50
CA ILE A 468 3.80 0.72 23.14
C ILE A 468 5.07 1.49 22.77
N LEU A 469 5.14 2.79 23.12
CA LEU A 469 6.33 3.61 22.92
C LEU A 469 7.51 3.07 23.73
N PHE A 470 7.30 2.71 24.98
CA PHE A 470 8.32 2.09 25.84
C PHE A 470 8.83 0.78 25.24
N ALA A 471 7.94 -0.16 24.91
CA ALA A 471 8.31 -1.42 24.28
C ALA A 471 9.08 -1.24 22.95
N SER A 472 8.71 -0.22 22.16
CA SER A 472 9.39 0.11 20.90
C SER A 472 10.78 0.72 21.15
N PHE A 473 10.95 1.49 22.22
CA PHE A 473 12.23 2.02 22.62
C PHE A 473 13.19 0.90 23.08
N GLU A 474 12.73 -0.02 23.92
CA GLU A 474 13.52 -1.18 24.35
C GLU A 474 13.89 -2.10 23.18
N MET A 475 12.94 -2.34 22.27
CA MET A 475 13.22 -3.01 20.98
C MET A 475 14.37 -2.30 20.26
N ALA A 476 14.33 -0.97 20.20
CA ALA A 476 15.32 -0.16 19.53
C ALA A 476 16.71 -0.33 20.14
N VAL A 477 16.83 -0.33 21.46
CA VAL A 477 18.09 -0.57 22.18
C VAL A 477 18.64 -1.98 21.86
N CYS A 478 17.81 -3.01 21.93
CA CYS A 478 18.20 -4.36 21.54
C CYS A 478 18.69 -4.43 20.08
N THR A 479 17.97 -3.77 19.18
CA THR A 479 18.31 -3.74 17.75
C THR A 479 19.69 -3.14 17.50
N VAL A 480 20.02 -2.02 18.18
CA VAL A 480 21.35 -1.40 18.11
C VAL A 480 22.43 -2.37 18.56
N VAL A 481 22.26 -2.98 19.72
CA VAL A 481 23.25 -3.91 20.29
C VAL A 481 23.51 -5.08 19.33
N PHE A 482 22.44 -5.72 18.83
CA PHE A 482 22.56 -6.89 17.97
C PHE A 482 22.95 -6.56 16.53
N TYR A 483 22.93 -5.31 16.12
CA TYR A 483 23.51 -4.87 14.87
C TYR A 483 25.01 -4.56 15.02
N TYR A 484 25.39 -3.73 15.98
CA TYR A 484 26.78 -3.24 16.09
C TYR A 484 27.73 -4.29 16.67
N VAL A 485 27.29 -5.10 17.64
CA VAL A 485 28.16 -6.12 18.25
C VAL A 485 28.68 -7.11 17.20
N PRO A 486 27.85 -7.78 16.36
CA PRO A 486 28.33 -8.65 15.33
C PRO A 486 29.20 -7.94 14.27
N THR A 487 28.84 -6.72 13.88
CA THR A 487 29.59 -5.98 12.85
C THR A 487 30.99 -5.56 13.34
N ILE A 488 31.14 -5.24 14.62
CA ILE A 488 32.46 -4.93 15.22
C ILE A 488 33.34 -6.18 15.31
N PHE A 489 32.76 -7.32 15.74
CA PHE A 489 33.55 -8.55 15.92
C PHE A 489 33.87 -9.29 14.62
N LEU A 490 32.96 -9.28 13.64
CA LEU A 490 33.10 -9.99 12.36
C LEU A 490 33.78 -9.13 11.27
N GLY A 491 33.86 -7.81 11.48
CA GLY A 491 34.54 -6.88 10.55
C GLY A 491 33.68 -6.44 9.37
N LYS A 492 34.28 -5.57 8.53
CA LYS A 492 33.64 -5.03 7.32
C LYS A 492 33.33 -6.15 6.32
N GLY A 493 32.09 -6.30 5.91
CA GLY A 493 31.58 -7.34 5.00
C GLY A 493 30.40 -8.13 5.59
N TYR A 494 30.25 -8.16 6.90
CA TYR A 494 29.14 -8.84 7.58
C TYR A 494 27.93 -7.92 7.91
N GLU A 495 27.93 -6.70 7.37
CA GLU A 495 26.84 -5.70 7.62
C GLU A 495 25.47 -6.24 7.24
N TYR A 496 25.36 -7.00 6.16
CA TYR A 496 24.10 -7.63 5.74
C TYR A 496 23.64 -8.75 6.70
N VAL A 497 24.58 -9.49 7.25
CA VAL A 497 24.30 -10.53 8.26
C VAL A 497 23.87 -9.88 9.56
N GLY A 498 24.58 -8.83 9.99
CA GLY A 498 24.21 -8.02 11.15
C GLY A 498 22.79 -7.43 11.02
N LEU A 499 22.46 -6.90 9.84
CA LEU A 499 21.11 -6.41 9.55
C LEU A 499 20.06 -7.51 9.62
N ALA A 500 20.33 -8.70 9.05
CA ALA A 500 19.38 -9.82 9.11
C ALA A 500 19.14 -10.29 10.57
N ILE A 501 20.20 -10.41 11.36
CA ILE A 501 20.12 -10.77 12.76
C ILE A 501 19.33 -9.71 13.54
N SER A 502 19.68 -8.43 13.37
CA SER A 502 19.01 -7.34 14.09
C SER A 502 17.53 -7.22 13.74
N LEU A 503 17.12 -7.49 12.51
CA LEU A 503 15.70 -7.51 12.13
C LEU A 503 14.93 -8.64 12.84
N VAL A 504 15.52 -9.83 12.96
CA VAL A 504 14.89 -10.94 13.68
C VAL A 504 14.79 -10.60 15.17
N VAL A 505 15.88 -10.10 15.76
CA VAL A 505 15.92 -9.69 17.17
C VAL A 505 14.94 -8.56 17.43
N SER A 506 14.80 -7.58 16.53
CA SER A 506 13.81 -6.50 16.66
C SER A 506 12.40 -7.04 16.84
N VAL A 507 11.99 -8.01 16.02
CA VAL A 507 10.64 -8.58 16.12
C VAL A 507 10.47 -9.34 17.45
N ILE A 508 11.45 -10.15 17.82
CA ILE A 508 11.39 -10.96 19.04
C ILE A 508 11.40 -10.06 20.30
N SER A 509 12.31 -9.10 20.36
CA SER A 509 12.41 -8.17 21.49
C SER A 509 11.18 -7.27 21.60
N TYR A 510 10.63 -6.81 20.48
CA TYR A 510 9.40 -6.04 20.50
C TYR A 510 8.23 -6.81 21.10
N ILE A 511 8.01 -8.06 20.66
CA ILE A 511 6.97 -8.93 21.21
C ILE A 511 7.20 -9.16 22.71
N PHE A 512 8.44 -9.42 23.09
CA PHE A 512 8.80 -9.63 24.49
C PHE A 512 8.47 -8.42 25.37
N PHE A 513 8.95 -7.22 25.00
CA PHE A 513 8.70 -6.01 25.77
C PHE A 513 7.25 -5.53 25.72
N LEU A 514 6.53 -5.84 24.61
CA LEU A 514 5.12 -5.57 24.50
C LEU A 514 4.29 -6.38 25.51
N LEU A 515 4.64 -7.65 25.71
CA LEU A 515 4.03 -8.52 26.72
C LEU A 515 4.43 -8.06 28.14
N LEU A 516 5.71 -7.80 28.35
CA LEU A 516 6.25 -7.39 29.66
C LEU A 516 5.63 -6.06 30.15
N SER A 517 5.39 -5.11 29.22
CA SER A 517 4.79 -3.82 29.55
C SER A 517 3.27 -3.87 29.73
N ASN A 518 2.64 -5.03 29.54
CA ASN A 518 1.18 -5.21 29.52
C ASN A 518 0.47 -4.17 28.64
N ALA A 519 1.02 -3.94 27.44
CA ALA A 519 0.52 -2.94 26.51
C ALA A 519 -0.71 -3.40 25.73
N LEU A 520 -0.95 -4.72 25.65
CA LEU A 520 -2.09 -5.33 24.96
C LEU A 520 -3.25 -5.56 25.93
N GLY A 521 -4.46 -5.18 25.51
CA GLY A 521 -5.69 -5.58 26.18
C GLY A 521 -6.24 -6.89 25.60
N GLU A 522 -7.22 -7.50 26.26
CA GLU A 522 -7.85 -8.73 25.78
C GLU A 522 -8.39 -8.63 24.35
N GLU A 523 -9.00 -7.51 24.03
CA GLU A 523 -9.53 -7.20 22.69
C GLU A 523 -8.43 -7.10 21.62
N ASP A 524 -7.22 -6.70 21.99
CA ASP A 524 -6.10 -6.54 21.07
C ASP A 524 -5.53 -7.90 20.62
N TYR A 525 -5.58 -8.92 21.52
CA TYR A 525 -5.19 -10.30 21.20
C TYR A 525 -6.09 -10.93 20.14
N GLU A 526 -7.38 -10.59 20.10
CA GLU A 526 -8.31 -11.11 19.09
C GLU A 526 -7.99 -10.59 17.67
N MET A 527 -7.41 -9.39 17.57
CA MET A 527 -7.06 -8.78 16.28
C MET A 527 -5.69 -9.22 15.74
N LEU A 528 -4.79 -9.65 16.63
CA LEU A 528 -3.45 -10.04 16.22
C LEU A 528 -3.45 -11.42 15.56
N PRO A 529 -2.76 -11.60 14.42
CA PRO A 529 -2.51 -12.92 13.88
C PRO A 529 -1.73 -13.74 14.93
N MET A 530 -2.27 -14.89 15.33
CA MET A 530 -1.75 -15.72 16.42
C MET A 530 -1.88 -15.11 17.84
N GLY A 531 -2.74 -14.13 18.04
CA GLY A 531 -2.91 -13.45 19.33
C GLY A 531 -3.27 -14.39 20.49
N GLY A 532 -4.07 -15.44 20.26
CA GLY A 532 -4.34 -16.46 21.27
C GLY A 532 -3.08 -17.20 21.76
N LYS A 533 -2.15 -17.53 20.83
CA LYS A 533 -0.85 -18.13 21.20
C LYS A 533 0.04 -17.13 21.92
N LEU A 534 -0.05 -15.86 21.54
CA LEU A 534 0.70 -14.79 22.19
C LEU A 534 0.24 -14.57 23.63
N LYS A 535 -1.09 -14.61 23.86
CA LYS A 535 -1.70 -14.57 25.20
C LYS A 535 -1.26 -15.78 26.04
N GLU A 536 -1.32 -16.99 25.46
CA GLU A 536 -0.87 -18.21 26.13
C GLU A 536 0.62 -18.15 26.50
N LEU A 537 1.47 -17.62 25.62
CA LEU A 537 2.89 -17.40 25.86
C LEU A 537 3.10 -16.42 27.02
N GLY A 538 2.39 -15.29 27.02
CA GLY A 538 2.44 -14.28 28.08
C GLY A 538 2.01 -14.84 29.44
N LEU A 539 0.96 -15.62 29.50
CA LEU A 539 0.51 -16.32 30.71
C LEU A 539 1.51 -17.36 31.18
N LYS A 540 2.09 -18.16 30.27
CA LYS A 540 3.09 -19.18 30.60
C LYS A 540 4.36 -18.61 31.22
N PHE A 541 4.77 -17.41 30.81
CA PHE A 541 5.94 -16.72 31.33
C PHE A 541 5.63 -15.72 32.44
N HIS A 542 4.40 -15.69 32.98
CA HIS A 542 3.94 -14.75 34.03
C HIS A 542 4.18 -13.27 33.66
N MET A 543 4.12 -12.94 32.37
CA MET A 543 4.28 -11.58 31.85
C MET A 543 2.96 -10.82 31.78
N ILE A 544 1.84 -11.52 31.88
CA ILE A 544 0.49 -10.96 31.85
C ILE A 544 -0.18 -11.37 33.15
N GLU A 545 -0.65 -10.41 33.92
CA GLU A 545 -1.55 -10.67 35.03
C GLU A 545 -2.92 -11.04 34.43
N THR A 546 -3.45 -12.19 34.84
CA THR A 546 -4.87 -12.48 34.66
C THR A 546 -5.62 -11.44 35.47
N GLU A 547 -6.41 -10.57 34.83
CA GLU A 547 -7.52 -9.92 35.53
C GLU A 547 -8.50 -11.04 35.92
N ASP A 548 -8.19 -11.74 37.00
CA ASP A 548 -9.19 -12.50 37.74
C ASP A 548 -10.23 -11.47 38.20
N GLN A 549 -11.43 -11.65 37.73
CA GLN A 549 -12.57 -10.83 38.05
C GLN A 549 -12.83 -10.80 39.57
N PRO A 550 -12.47 -9.73 40.29
CA PRO A 550 -12.98 -9.54 41.62
C PRO A 550 -14.09 -8.46 41.68
N PHE A 551 -14.66 -8.06 40.54
CA PHE A 551 -15.60 -6.93 40.55
C PHE A 551 -17.08 -7.32 40.58
N GLU A 552 -17.45 -8.57 40.33
CA GLU A 552 -18.85 -9.03 40.45
C GLU A 552 -19.20 -9.53 41.85
N GLU A 553 -18.24 -10.04 42.62
CA GLU A 553 -18.51 -10.42 44.01
C GLU A 553 -18.63 -9.23 44.97
N GLU A 554 -17.76 -8.21 44.85
CA GLU A 554 -17.87 -6.99 45.68
C GLU A 554 -19.13 -6.16 45.38
N MET A 555 -19.59 -6.13 44.13
CA MET A 555 -20.86 -5.47 43.80
C MET A 555 -22.06 -6.30 44.21
N GLY A 556 -21.94 -7.61 44.26
CA GLY A 556 -22.97 -8.52 44.78
C GLY A 556 -23.23 -8.32 46.28
N GLU A 557 -22.19 -8.13 47.07
CA GLU A 557 -22.29 -7.86 48.53
C GLU A 557 -22.81 -6.45 48.81
N LEU A 558 -22.41 -5.42 48.04
CA LEU A 558 -22.93 -4.05 48.18
C LEU A 558 -24.42 -3.92 47.83
N TYR A 559 -24.92 -4.71 46.91
CA TYR A 559 -26.35 -4.72 46.54
C TYR A 559 -27.20 -5.55 47.51
N THR A 560 -26.62 -6.45 48.30
CA THR A 560 -27.35 -7.19 49.35
C THR A 560 -27.49 -6.40 50.65
N GLU A 561 -26.50 -5.56 51.02
CA GLU A 561 -26.61 -4.70 52.22
C GLU A 561 -27.59 -3.50 52.06
N GLU A 562 -27.82 -3.03 50.84
CA GLU A 562 -28.75 -1.90 50.61
C GLU A 562 -30.27 -2.30 50.64
N LYS A 563 -30.57 -3.61 50.63
CA LYS A 563 -31.97 -4.09 50.70
C LYS A 563 -32.53 -4.22 52.11
N GLU A 564 -31.72 -4.10 53.15
CA GLU A 564 -32.19 -4.21 54.53
C GLU A 564 -32.49 -2.89 55.26
N LYS A 565 -32.30 -1.71 54.67
CA LYS A 565 -32.67 -0.43 55.28
C LYS A 565 -33.75 0.28 54.48
N LYS A 566 -35.04 -0.06 54.76
CA LYS A 566 -36.16 0.80 54.42
C LYS A 566 -36.34 1.89 55.45
N PRO A 567 -36.53 3.16 55.04
CA PRO A 567 -37.46 4.04 55.70
C PRO A 567 -38.60 4.46 54.77
N ASP A 568 -39.79 4.37 55.33
CA ASP A 568 -41.01 4.94 54.83
C ASP A 568 -40.86 6.39 54.39
N ARG A 569 -41.11 6.70 53.13
CA ARG A 569 -41.55 8.04 52.69
C ARG A 569 -42.52 7.92 51.53
N LYS A 570 -43.77 8.13 51.86
CA LYS A 570 -44.86 8.44 50.92
C LYS A 570 -44.47 9.67 50.08
N PHE A 571 -44.30 9.52 48.81
CA PHE A 571 -44.37 10.62 47.85
C PHE A 571 -45.56 10.40 46.92
N ILE A 572 -46.49 11.37 46.99
CA ILE A 572 -47.71 11.49 46.19
C ILE A 572 -47.29 11.94 44.79
N PHE A 573 -47.41 11.06 43.80
CA PHE A 573 -47.33 11.47 42.39
C PHE A 573 -48.73 11.76 41.85
N ARG A 574 -48.93 13.01 41.45
CA ARG A 574 -50.09 13.54 40.77
C ARG A 574 -50.12 13.01 39.33
N LYS A 575 -51.14 12.20 39.03
CA LYS A 575 -51.42 11.71 37.68
C LYS A 575 -51.80 12.89 36.77
N GLN A 576 -51.05 13.12 35.71
CA GLN A 576 -51.54 13.85 34.54
C GLN A 576 -51.92 12.82 33.48
N GLU A 577 -53.22 12.80 33.19
CA GLU A 577 -53.85 12.04 32.11
C GLU A 577 -53.44 12.67 30.76
N THR A 578 -52.76 11.92 29.91
CA THR A 578 -52.66 12.21 28.49
C THR A 578 -53.55 11.23 27.73
N VAL A 579 -54.52 11.79 27.05
CA VAL A 579 -55.51 11.16 26.19
C VAL A 579 -54.78 10.52 24.99
N VAL A 580 -54.94 9.20 24.80
CA VAL A 580 -54.55 8.48 23.62
C VAL A 580 -55.79 8.30 22.74
N PRO A 581 -55.80 8.66 21.47
CA PRO A 581 -56.91 8.33 20.58
C PRO A 581 -56.88 6.87 20.15
N GLU A 582 -58.03 6.22 20.21
CA GLU A 582 -58.28 4.86 19.71
C GLU A 582 -58.08 4.76 18.18
N PRO A 583 -57.58 3.62 17.66
CA PRO A 583 -57.62 3.32 16.23
C PRO A 583 -58.99 2.75 15.83
N ALA A 584 -59.45 3.23 14.68
CA ALA A 584 -60.71 2.85 14.05
C ALA A 584 -60.73 1.36 13.63
N GLU A 585 -61.86 0.71 13.89
CA GLU A 585 -62.23 -0.61 13.43
C GLU A 585 -62.39 -0.62 11.89
N GLU A 586 -61.75 -1.52 11.18
CA GLU A 586 -62.11 -1.91 9.82
C GLU A 586 -62.76 -3.29 9.83
N GLU A 587 -63.93 -3.32 9.20
CA GLU A 587 -64.89 -4.44 9.12
C GLU A 587 -64.32 -5.66 8.40
N GLU A 588 -64.50 -6.84 9.03
CA GLU A 588 -64.40 -8.13 8.39
C GLU A 588 -65.57 -8.40 7.45
N GLN A 589 -65.33 -8.57 6.15
CA GLN A 589 -66.29 -9.22 5.27
C GLN A 589 -65.91 -10.66 4.98
N ASN A 590 -66.70 -11.56 5.55
CA ASN A 590 -66.80 -12.98 5.27
C ASN A 590 -67.08 -13.26 3.78
N VAL A 591 -66.31 -14.10 3.13
CA VAL A 591 -66.73 -14.88 1.96
C VAL A 591 -66.37 -16.34 2.12
N HIS A 592 -67.43 -17.13 2.01
CA HIS A 592 -67.54 -18.58 2.21
C HIS A 592 -66.57 -19.49 1.42
N SER A 593 -66.22 -20.50 2.13
CA SER A 593 -65.65 -21.78 1.79
C SER A 593 -66.34 -22.59 0.67
N ALA A 594 -65.52 -23.31 -0.12
CA ALA A 594 -65.88 -24.69 -0.60
C ALA A 594 -64.58 -25.49 -0.83
N PRO A 595 -64.62 -26.80 -0.57
CA PRO A 595 -63.42 -27.64 -0.46
C PRO A 595 -63.08 -28.33 -1.77
N VAL A 596 -61.80 -28.49 -2.08
CA VAL A 596 -61.36 -29.37 -3.18
C VAL A 596 -60.43 -30.47 -2.64
N LYS A 597 -60.85 -31.67 -2.99
CA LYS A 597 -60.39 -33.00 -2.68
C LYS A 597 -58.90 -33.28 -2.82
N THR A 598 -58.43 -34.02 -1.83
CA THR A 598 -57.23 -34.85 -1.89
C THR A 598 -57.25 -35.85 -3.04
N MET A 599 -56.18 -35.96 -3.79
CA MET A 599 -55.81 -37.14 -4.56
C MET A 599 -54.38 -37.51 -4.29
N SER A 600 -54.24 -38.64 -3.65
CA SER A 600 -53.02 -39.44 -3.49
C SER A 600 -52.66 -40.11 -4.81
N ALA A 601 -51.40 -40.14 -5.19
CA ALA A 601 -50.80 -41.25 -5.94
C ALA A 601 -49.29 -41.16 -6.01
N HIS A 602 -48.71 -42.16 -5.45
CA HIS A 602 -47.67 -43.08 -5.89
C HIS A 602 -46.19 -42.61 -5.84
N THR A 603 -45.60 -43.20 -4.85
CA THR A 603 -44.23 -43.71 -4.67
C THR A 603 -43.59 -44.29 -5.92
N GLY A 604 -42.34 -43.90 -6.15
CA GLY A 604 -41.44 -44.50 -7.11
C GLY A 604 -40.00 -44.03 -6.87
N ALA A 605 -39.32 -44.69 -5.93
CA ALA A 605 -37.87 -44.52 -5.76
C ALA A 605 -37.10 -45.37 -6.76
N PRO A 606 -36.09 -44.93 -7.44
CA PRO A 606 -35.16 -45.79 -8.17
C PRO A 606 -34.03 -46.28 -7.25
N LYS A 607 -33.77 -47.59 -7.35
CA LYS A 607 -32.71 -48.34 -6.68
C LYS A 607 -31.28 -47.90 -7.12
N PRO A 608 -30.28 -48.10 -6.27
CA PRO A 608 -28.89 -47.78 -6.59
C PRO A 608 -28.26 -48.90 -7.45
N ILE A 609 -27.43 -48.46 -8.41
CA ILE A 609 -26.61 -49.31 -9.28
C ILE A 609 -25.30 -49.62 -8.54
N PRO A 610 -24.82 -50.91 -8.57
CA PRO A 610 -23.66 -51.34 -7.80
C PRO A 610 -22.33 -50.85 -8.44
N HIS A 611 -21.41 -50.41 -7.59
CA HIS A 611 -20.02 -50.17 -7.92
C HIS A 611 -19.30 -51.47 -8.28
N ARG A 612 -18.64 -51.47 -9.43
CA ARG A 612 -17.70 -52.52 -9.86
C ARG A 612 -16.29 -52.01 -9.56
N GLU A 613 -15.64 -52.65 -8.60
CA GLU A 613 -14.22 -52.52 -8.32
C GLU A 613 -13.43 -53.16 -9.47
N GLU A 614 -12.59 -52.38 -10.15
CA GLU A 614 -11.51 -52.90 -10.99
C GLU A 614 -10.17 -52.62 -10.29
N GLU A 615 -9.65 -53.69 -9.74
CA GLU A 615 -8.28 -53.87 -9.25
C GLU A 615 -7.32 -53.79 -10.42
N LYS A 616 -6.42 -52.79 -10.49
CA LYS A 616 -5.27 -52.75 -11.40
C LYS A 616 -3.99 -52.96 -10.62
N GLN A 617 -3.45 -54.14 -10.78
CA GLN A 617 -2.14 -54.60 -10.33
C GLN A 617 -1.02 -53.77 -10.93
N ALA A 618 -0.01 -53.47 -10.10
CA ALA A 618 1.26 -52.87 -10.49
C ALA A 618 2.17 -53.93 -11.16
N PRO A 619 2.93 -53.60 -12.22
CA PRO A 619 3.92 -54.50 -12.77
C PRO A 619 5.24 -54.44 -11.99
N LYS A 620 5.78 -55.61 -11.70
CA LYS A 620 7.11 -55.86 -11.11
C LYS A 620 8.25 -55.54 -12.08
N PRO A 621 9.47 -55.18 -11.58
CA PRO A 621 10.61 -54.87 -12.42
C PRO A 621 11.25 -56.14 -12.98
N VAL A 622 11.61 -56.08 -14.26
CA VAL A 622 12.40 -57.08 -14.97
C VAL A 622 13.87 -56.83 -14.79
N THR A 623 14.58 -57.78 -14.22
CA THR A 623 16.04 -57.88 -14.20
C THR A 623 16.53 -58.50 -15.50
N THR A 624 17.45 -57.85 -16.21
CA THR A 624 18.32 -58.52 -17.16
C THR A 624 19.77 -58.08 -16.89
N LYS A 625 20.57 -59.11 -16.61
CA LYS A 625 22.04 -59.08 -16.66
C LYS A 625 22.47 -59.07 -18.12
N GLU A 626 23.53 -58.29 -18.41
CA GLU A 626 24.66 -58.83 -19.15
C GLU A 626 25.79 -57.82 -19.20
N ASP A 627 27.00 -58.38 -18.98
CA ASP A 627 28.31 -57.74 -18.93
C ASP A 627 28.78 -57.29 -20.32
N ALA A 628 29.43 -56.13 -20.40
CA ALA A 628 30.56 -55.89 -21.27
C ALA A 628 31.36 -54.64 -20.83
N ALA A 629 32.60 -54.84 -20.50
CA ALA A 629 33.57 -53.87 -20.12
C ALA A 629 33.95 -52.94 -21.30
N VAL A 630 33.99 -51.63 -21.08
CA VAL A 630 34.74 -50.63 -21.87
C VAL A 630 35.41 -49.63 -20.90
N PRO A 631 36.70 -49.36 -21.07
CA PRO A 631 37.51 -48.66 -20.05
C PRO A 631 37.46 -47.15 -20.17
N THR A 632 37.45 -46.52 -19.01
CA THR A 632 38.07 -45.26 -18.60
C THR A 632 38.24 -44.11 -19.62
N LEU A 633 37.27 -43.17 -19.56
CA LEU A 633 37.38 -41.80 -20.05
C LEU A 633 37.05 -40.78 -18.94
N HIS A 634 37.16 -41.19 -17.68
CA HIS A 634 36.77 -40.32 -16.53
C HIS A 634 37.96 -39.64 -15.81
N GLN A 635 39.19 -39.94 -16.15
CA GLN A 635 40.34 -39.30 -15.48
C GLN A 635 40.88 -38.04 -16.20
N GLU A 636 40.73 -37.90 -17.50
CA GLU A 636 41.14 -36.68 -18.21
C GLU A 636 40.13 -35.52 -18.09
N GLY A 637 38.84 -35.80 -17.93
CA GLY A 637 37.82 -34.76 -17.73
C GLY A 637 37.88 -34.05 -16.36
N ALA A 638 38.35 -34.74 -15.32
CA ALA A 638 38.50 -34.12 -13.99
C ALA A 638 39.72 -33.16 -13.93
N MET A 639 40.83 -33.51 -14.55
CA MET A 639 42.02 -32.65 -14.60
C MET A 639 41.80 -31.36 -15.41
N VAL A 640 41.06 -31.43 -16.51
CA VAL A 640 40.74 -30.26 -17.34
C VAL A 640 39.74 -29.35 -16.61
N ASN A 641 38.77 -29.94 -15.89
CA ASN A 641 37.78 -29.15 -15.12
C ASN A 641 38.41 -28.45 -13.90
N ASP A 642 39.37 -29.07 -13.23
CA ASP A 642 40.14 -28.45 -12.13
C ASP A 642 41.07 -27.34 -12.63
N MET A 643 41.68 -27.51 -13.77
CA MET A 643 42.56 -26.51 -14.39
C MET A 643 41.77 -25.31 -14.95
N VAL A 644 40.59 -25.53 -15.53
CA VAL A 644 39.69 -24.45 -15.98
C VAL A 644 39.05 -23.72 -14.78
N SER A 645 38.74 -24.43 -13.70
CA SER A 645 38.22 -23.86 -12.47
C SER A 645 39.26 -23.02 -11.72
N SER A 646 40.54 -23.43 -11.70
CA SER A 646 41.62 -22.65 -11.08
C SER A 646 41.99 -21.40 -11.91
N LEU A 647 42.03 -21.48 -13.24
CA LEU A 647 42.26 -20.35 -14.13
C LEU A 647 41.08 -19.34 -14.09
N ALA A 648 39.83 -19.81 -14.01
CA ALA A 648 38.68 -18.96 -13.87
C ALA A 648 38.66 -18.25 -12.51
N LYS A 649 39.15 -18.91 -11.46
CA LYS A 649 39.26 -18.34 -10.12
C LYS A 649 40.34 -17.27 -10.04
N GLU A 650 41.49 -17.51 -10.65
CA GLU A 650 42.62 -16.58 -10.73
C GLU A 650 42.27 -15.33 -11.57
N GLN A 651 41.54 -15.51 -12.69
CA GLN A 651 41.03 -14.39 -13.49
C GLN A 651 39.92 -13.60 -12.77
N LEU A 652 39.10 -14.27 -11.96
CA LEU A 652 38.08 -13.61 -11.16
C LEU A 652 38.69 -12.82 -10.01
N GLU A 653 39.73 -13.37 -9.34
CA GLU A 653 40.47 -12.68 -8.28
C GLU A 653 41.24 -11.47 -8.83
N ALA A 654 41.85 -11.60 -10.00
CA ALA A 654 42.53 -10.48 -10.67
C ALA A 654 41.54 -9.37 -11.11
N ALA A 655 40.42 -9.75 -11.67
CA ALA A 655 39.35 -8.77 -12.02
C ALA A 655 38.75 -8.06 -10.82
N VAL A 656 38.61 -8.77 -9.70
CA VAL A 656 38.10 -8.17 -8.42
C VAL A 656 39.16 -7.23 -7.82
N GLU A 657 40.43 -7.51 -7.99
CA GLU A 657 41.52 -6.65 -7.50
C GLU A 657 41.73 -5.42 -8.40
N GLU A 658 41.50 -5.54 -9.69
CA GLU A 658 41.50 -4.44 -10.66
C GLU A 658 40.29 -3.53 -10.44
N ASP A 659 39.08 -4.06 -10.21
CA ASP A 659 37.86 -3.31 -9.82
C ASP A 659 38.06 -2.56 -8.49
N LYS A 660 38.73 -3.19 -7.50
CA LYS A 660 39.07 -2.52 -6.25
C LYS A 660 40.01 -1.32 -6.43
N LYS A 661 41.02 -1.48 -7.25
CA LYS A 661 41.97 -0.39 -7.55
C LYS A 661 41.32 0.73 -8.36
N GLU A 662 40.44 0.39 -9.31
CA GLU A 662 39.64 1.40 -10.03
C GLU A 662 38.65 2.11 -9.12
N GLU A 663 38.06 1.43 -8.13
CA GLU A 663 37.15 1.99 -7.18
C GLU A 663 37.87 2.89 -6.16
N GLU A 664 39.07 2.51 -5.69
CA GLU A 664 39.92 3.37 -4.84
C GLU A 664 40.42 4.61 -5.60
N GLN A 665 40.77 4.48 -6.88
CA GLN A 665 41.18 5.58 -7.72
C GLN A 665 40.00 6.52 -8.04
N ARG A 666 38.81 6.00 -8.25
CA ARG A 666 37.55 6.78 -8.38
C ARG A 666 37.18 7.53 -7.12
N ILE A 667 37.38 6.92 -5.95
CA ILE A 667 37.13 7.58 -4.64
C ILE A 667 38.12 8.73 -4.44
N ALA A 668 39.36 8.60 -4.94
CA ALA A 668 40.37 9.66 -4.86
C ALA A 668 40.15 10.79 -5.90
N GLU A 669 39.55 10.50 -7.06
CA GLU A 669 39.28 11.46 -8.13
C GLU A 669 37.89 12.14 -8.04
N THR A 670 36.95 11.54 -7.29
CA THR A 670 35.65 12.17 -7.04
C THR A 670 35.80 13.09 -5.83
N GLU A 671 35.93 14.41 -6.07
CA GLU A 671 35.71 15.40 -5.01
C GLU A 671 34.41 14.99 -4.29
N GLU A 672 34.53 14.69 -3.00
CA GLU A 672 33.38 14.47 -2.12
C GLU A 672 32.36 15.55 -2.46
N ILE A 673 31.19 15.15 -2.92
CA ILE A 673 30.02 16.02 -2.96
C ILE A 673 29.64 16.23 -1.50
N ASP A 674 30.42 17.05 -0.85
CA ASP A 674 30.26 17.39 0.55
C ASP A 674 29.03 18.29 0.62
N VAL A 675 27.96 17.73 1.18
CA VAL A 675 26.72 18.50 1.43
C VAL A 675 27.04 19.75 2.24
N LEU A 676 28.10 19.69 3.08
CA LEU A 676 28.63 20.86 3.78
C LEU A 676 29.23 21.89 2.80
N LYS A 677 29.96 21.47 1.77
CA LYS A 677 30.44 22.41 0.73
C LYS A 677 29.33 23.01 -0.12
N ILE A 678 28.26 22.23 -0.37
CA ILE A 678 27.06 22.75 -1.04
C ILE A 678 26.35 23.76 -0.13
N LEU A 679 26.22 23.45 1.15
CA LEU A 679 25.64 24.34 2.14
C LEU A 679 26.50 25.61 2.34
N GLU A 680 27.82 25.50 2.40
CA GLU A 680 28.76 26.64 2.47
C GLU A 680 28.70 27.50 1.20
N ARG A 681 28.60 26.90 0.01
CA ARG A 681 28.40 27.65 -1.23
C ARG A 681 27.07 28.37 -1.26
N LEU A 682 25.99 27.73 -0.77
CA LEU A 682 24.68 28.36 -0.66
C LEU A 682 24.68 29.52 0.36
N GLN A 683 25.32 29.34 1.50
CA GLN A 683 25.48 30.38 2.50
C GLN A 683 26.29 31.56 1.97
N LYS A 684 27.38 31.31 1.25
CA LYS A 684 28.19 32.36 0.63
C LYS A 684 27.46 33.11 -0.48
N GLN A 685 26.62 32.44 -1.25
CA GLN A 685 25.76 33.06 -2.25
C GLN A 685 24.66 33.93 -1.61
N GLU A 686 24.16 33.53 -0.45
CA GLU A 686 23.16 34.28 0.31
C GLU A 686 23.74 35.53 0.94
N GLU A 687 25.01 35.48 1.42
CA GLU A 687 25.76 36.64 1.90
C GLU A 687 26.08 37.61 0.76
N GLU A 688 26.51 37.11 -0.42
CA GLU A 688 26.75 37.95 -1.59
C GLU A 688 25.47 38.61 -2.13
N ALA A 689 24.33 37.91 -2.09
CA ALA A 689 23.03 38.44 -2.48
C ALA A 689 22.53 39.48 -1.48
N SER A 690 22.79 39.28 -0.19
CA SER A 690 22.46 40.24 0.87
C SER A 690 23.29 41.53 0.76
N MET A 691 24.60 41.43 0.49
CA MET A 691 25.47 42.58 0.25
C MET A 691 25.03 43.39 -0.97
N LYS A 692 24.69 42.75 -2.09
CA LYS A 692 24.16 43.41 -3.28
C LYS A 692 22.82 44.10 -3.05
N LEU A 693 22.01 43.56 -2.13
CA LEU A 693 20.73 44.17 -1.75
C LEU A 693 20.92 45.39 -0.85
N GLU A 694 21.94 45.39 0.01
CA GLU A 694 22.33 46.54 0.81
C GLU A 694 22.94 47.65 -0.06
N GLU A 695 23.88 47.34 -0.97
CA GLU A 695 24.42 48.28 -1.93
C GLU A 695 23.33 48.91 -2.82
N ALA A 696 22.32 48.13 -3.23
CA ALA A 696 21.18 48.64 -4.00
C ALA A 696 20.20 49.49 -3.17
N LYS A 697 20.19 49.33 -1.84
CA LYS A 697 19.42 50.21 -0.94
C LYS A 697 20.14 51.50 -0.65
N ASP A 698 21.46 51.45 -0.50
CA ASP A 698 22.27 52.65 -0.26
C ASP A 698 22.31 53.54 -1.51
N SER A 699 22.41 52.97 -2.71
CA SER A 699 22.33 53.74 -3.96
C SER A 699 20.94 54.36 -4.24
N ARG A 700 19.87 53.87 -3.61
CA ARG A 700 18.52 54.47 -3.67
C ARG A 700 18.30 55.58 -2.65
N ASN A 701 19.11 55.64 -1.60
CA ASN A 701 19.03 56.70 -0.59
C ASN A 701 19.92 57.91 -0.94
N GLU A 702 20.79 57.79 -1.96
CA GLU A 702 21.64 58.89 -2.48
C GLU A 702 21.03 59.60 -3.71
N GLU A 703 19.90 59.10 -4.31
CA GLU A 703 19.06 59.84 -5.26
C GLU A 703 17.83 60.46 -4.56
#